data_b78d4f1cdd883f44dd8dff7b13d2e3c8
#
_entry.id   b78d4f1cdd883f44dd8dff7b13d2e3c8
#
_cell.length_a   1.000
_cell.length_b   1.000
_cell.length_c   1.000
_cell.angle_alpha   90.00
_cell.angle_beta   90.00
_cell.angle_gamma   90.00
#
_symmetry.space_group_name_H-M   'P 1'
#
loop_
_entity.id
_entity.type
_entity.pdbx_description
1 polymer ?
#
loop_
_entity_poly.entity_id
_entity_poly.type
_entity_poly.pdbx_seq_one_letter_code
_entity_poly.pdbx_strand_id
1 'polypeptide(L)'
;MSKGIKKIKLNVFSVQIIYMCAIILISSVIACINRITFFVGISIVFVTTIVCIYMCIKEFKERKNRINELSESINLGLKTSLDLVNLPMAIVALPTDVVWQNNMASHLIPKEIIIDTALAIEKQKDSKDITIDIGNGDKYLGIGNKVKFLAQDTMLITYIDKTEEDKLKNILEDTKIAVGIISLDNYDETMQGLDEVKKAEIASKITKVLADFISENKGIITKIDKDKYVIFVERQYVKKMEGDSFLILEEVKKVTQESKLVVTISIGMSYIESTLDERYKSASSALDIALGRGGDQTVIKRDKKFDFYGGTNIGIEKTSKVRARTISQAVKETIEKCDSVYIVGHKNTDIDCIGAAVGIAKIAKHFNKSVYIVVDTKCNSSTKTVIQKVKETGNYDDVFVTKEDIKKINSQNSVLFVVDTHKKSYLSYSDILDEFEKVIIIDHHRRGTEFIENAFLTYHEIYASSTSELVTEILMYLNDIKLLPEEAEVIYAGIVVDTKNFMFKTGVRTFEVAAYLKKFGIDLTDVKQIFQSDFETYIAKVDIVKNAEIIKGKIAVSTTEEEYKEMPIIAAQAADELLSISGIIASFVLCRVENIIMISGRSMGDINVQSILEKIGGGGHLTFAGAQIAGVSIEEAKEKLLDSINEYFGE
;
A
#
# COMPACT_ATOMS: atom_id res chain seq x y z
N MET A 1 33.36 -43.93 -25.04
CA MET A 1 34.03 -45.11 -24.43
C MET A 1 33.21 -46.40 -24.38
N SER A 2 31.89 -46.46 -24.60
CA SER A 2 31.09 -47.72 -24.48
C SER A 2 31.10 -48.66 -25.69
N LYS A 3 31.44 -48.19 -26.90
CA LYS A 3 31.48 -49.06 -28.13
C LYS A 3 32.74 -49.91 -28.28
N GLY A 4 33.89 -49.54 -27.66
CA GLY A 4 35.12 -50.29 -27.74
C GLY A 4 35.16 -51.55 -26.84
N ILE A 5 34.49 -51.51 -25.72
CA ILE A 5 34.48 -52.59 -24.72
C ILE A 5 33.59 -53.80 -25.18
N LYS A 6 32.53 -53.52 -25.96
CA LYS A 6 31.64 -54.58 -26.47
C LYS A 6 32.29 -55.44 -27.52
N LYS A 7 33.25 -54.96 -28.34
CA LYS A 7 33.92 -55.71 -29.38
C LYS A 7 34.98 -56.67 -28.84
N ILE A 8 35.64 -56.36 -27.74
CA ILE A 8 36.66 -57.24 -27.12
C ILE A 8 36.00 -58.41 -26.36
N LYS A 9 34.78 -58.22 -25.81
CA LYS A 9 34.05 -59.29 -25.08
C LYS A 9 33.60 -60.46 -25.97
N LEU A 10 33.36 -60.24 -27.27
CA LEU A 10 32.89 -61.32 -28.18
C LEU A 10 34.01 -62.23 -28.63
N ASN A 11 35.25 -61.74 -28.75
CA ASN A 11 36.36 -62.54 -29.40
C ASN A 11 36.98 -63.61 -28.51
N VAL A 12 37.08 -63.42 -27.19
CA VAL A 12 37.74 -64.41 -26.33
C VAL A 12 36.80 -65.59 -25.99
N PHE A 13 35.52 -65.30 -25.75
CA PHE A 13 34.51 -66.34 -25.47
C PHE A 13 34.20 -67.19 -26.72
N SER A 14 34.18 -66.62 -27.92
CA SER A 14 33.96 -67.32 -29.16
C SER A 14 35.13 -68.19 -29.52
N VAL A 15 36.37 -67.76 -29.25
CA VAL A 15 37.59 -68.61 -29.52
C VAL A 15 37.62 -69.82 -28.60
N GLN A 16 37.28 -69.67 -27.31
CA GLN A 16 37.24 -70.83 -26.37
C GLN A 16 36.13 -71.82 -26.73
N ILE A 17 34.97 -71.39 -27.15
CA ILE A 17 33.87 -72.25 -27.61
C ILE A 17 34.26 -72.97 -28.92
N ILE A 18 34.88 -72.28 -29.84
CA ILE A 18 35.36 -72.90 -31.10
C ILE A 18 36.42 -73.99 -30.83
N TYR A 19 37.35 -73.72 -29.89
CA TYR A 19 38.32 -74.72 -29.45
C TYR A 19 37.68 -75.95 -28.81
N MET A 20 36.69 -75.76 -27.94
CA MET A 20 35.91 -76.85 -27.33
C MET A 20 35.16 -77.68 -28.40
N CYS A 21 34.47 -77.00 -29.29
CA CYS A 21 33.75 -77.68 -30.39
C CYS A 21 34.71 -78.48 -31.30
N ALA A 22 35.88 -77.94 -31.60
CA ALA A 22 36.91 -78.64 -32.38
C ALA A 22 37.44 -79.89 -31.65
N ILE A 23 37.75 -79.83 -30.36
CA ILE A 23 38.17 -80.96 -29.53
C ILE A 23 37.09 -82.04 -29.45
N ILE A 24 35.81 -81.67 -29.26
CA ILE A 24 34.67 -82.60 -29.24
C ILE A 24 34.52 -83.30 -30.63
N LEU A 25 34.67 -82.56 -31.68
CA LEU A 25 34.57 -83.12 -33.05
C LEU A 25 35.70 -84.10 -33.36
N ILE A 26 36.94 -83.77 -33.00
CA ILE A 26 38.12 -84.67 -33.17
C ILE A 26 37.97 -85.90 -32.32
N SER A 27 37.56 -85.82 -31.04
CA SER A 27 37.36 -86.98 -30.19
C SER A 27 36.21 -87.90 -30.63
N SER A 28 35.14 -87.30 -31.22
CA SER A 28 34.04 -88.11 -31.81
C SER A 28 34.49 -88.90 -33.03
N VAL A 29 35.36 -88.34 -33.88
CA VAL A 29 35.91 -89.03 -35.04
C VAL A 29 36.85 -90.18 -34.59
N ILE A 30 37.68 -89.96 -33.57
CA ILE A 30 38.55 -90.99 -33.02
C ILE A 30 37.75 -92.13 -32.36
N ALA A 31 36.62 -91.85 -31.74
CA ALA A 31 35.74 -92.81 -31.11
C ALA A 31 35.09 -93.81 -32.08
N CYS A 32 35.02 -93.51 -33.35
CA CYS A 32 34.44 -94.39 -34.38
C CYS A 32 35.41 -95.49 -34.86
N ILE A 33 36.67 -95.46 -34.42
CA ILE A 33 37.73 -96.38 -35.00
C ILE A 33 37.95 -97.59 -34.12
N ASN A 34 37.82 -97.61 -32.84
CA ASN A 34 37.98 -98.78 -31.96
C ASN A 34 37.44 -98.60 -30.56
N ARG A 35 36.95 -99.66 -29.88
CA ARG A 35 36.32 -99.58 -28.52
C ARG A 35 37.24 -99.02 -27.40
N ILE A 36 38.53 -99.27 -27.49
CA ILE A 36 39.49 -98.75 -26.47
C ILE A 36 39.73 -97.28 -26.67
N THR A 37 39.77 -96.79 -27.94
CA THR A 37 39.94 -95.36 -28.23
C THR A 37 38.71 -94.55 -27.84
N PHE A 38 37.51 -95.16 -27.76
CA PHE A 38 36.27 -94.50 -27.25
C PHE A 38 36.37 -94.04 -25.79
N PHE A 39 36.83 -94.95 -24.85
CA PHE A 39 36.99 -94.62 -23.44
C PHE A 39 38.10 -93.60 -23.18
N VAL A 40 39.21 -93.67 -24.00
CA VAL A 40 40.27 -92.65 -23.87
C VAL A 40 39.78 -91.29 -24.39
N GLY A 41 39.00 -91.29 -25.46
CA GLY A 41 38.39 -90.04 -25.96
C GLY A 41 37.44 -89.36 -24.94
N ILE A 42 36.57 -90.17 -24.34
CA ILE A 42 35.65 -89.63 -23.29
C ILE A 42 36.46 -89.09 -22.10
N SER A 43 37.50 -89.75 -21.65
CA SER A 43 38.35 -89.30 -20.56
C SER A 43 39.06 -87.97 -20.88
N ILE A 44 39.57 -87.83 -22.12
CA ILE A 44 40.18 -86.55 -22.57
C ILE A 44 39.14 -85.42 -22.60
N VAL A 45 37.93 -85.68 -23.19
CA VAL A 45 36.84 -84.70 -23.21
C VAL A 45 36.45 -84.31 -21.79
N PHE A 46 36.33 -85.28 -20.89
CA PHE A 46 35.97 -85.00 -19.45
C PHE A 46 37.02 -84.13 -18.75
N VAL A 47 38.34 -84.51 -18.92
CA VAL A 47 39.44 -83.72 -18.31
C VAL A 47 39.50 -82.30 -18.91
N THR A 48 39.38 -82.17 -20.26
CA THR A 48 39.43 -80.89 -20.94
C THR A 48 38.21 -80.00 -20.52
N THR A 49 37.03 -80.61 -20.34
CA THR A 49 35.83 -79.89 -19.87
C THR A 49 36.05 -79.39 -18.46
N ILE A 50 36.60 -80.22 -17.54
CA ILE A 50 36.92 -79.81 -16.17
C ILE A 50 37.94 -78.66 -16.17
N VAL A 51 39.02 -78.78 -16.96
CA VAL A 51 40.03 -77.71 -17.08
C VAL A 51 39.45 -76.47 -17.64
N CYS A 52 38.58 -76.53 -18.64
CA CYS A 52 37.87 -75.37 -19.20
C CYS A 52 36.93 -74.72 -18.16
N ILE A 53 36.15 -75.52 -17.42
CA ILE A 53 35.30 -75.02 -16.38
C ILE A 53 36.13 -74.34 -15.29
N TYR A 54 37.24 -74.98 -14.91
CA TYR A 54 38.15 -74.37 -13.92
C TYR A 54 38.73 -73.04 -14.40
N MET A 55 39.21 -73.00 -15.68
CA MET A 55 39.72 -71.75 -16.24
C MET A 55 38.64 -70.67 -16.34
N CYS A 56 37.42 -71.01 -16.77
CA CYS A 56 36.31 -70.10 -16.84
C CYS A 56 35.93 -69.52 -15.40
N ILE A 57 35.91 -70.40 -14.41
CA ILE A 57 35.66 -69.97 -13.05
C ILE A 57 36.77 -69.05 -12.53
N LYS A 58 38.05 -69.43 -12.81
CA LYS A 58 39.19 -68.57 -12.42
C LYS A 58 39.14 -67.20 -13.12
N GLU A 59 38.92 -67.19 -14.43
CA GLU A 59 38.83 -65.92 -15.18
C GLU A 59 37.66 -65.10 -14.77
N PHE A 60 36.48 -65.69 -14.42
CA PHE A 60 35.33 -64.98 -13.90
C PHE A 60 35.64 -64.38 -12.53
N LYS A 61 36.34 -65.10 -11.67
CA LYS A 61 36.75 -64.62 -10.36
C LYS A 61 37.76 -63.47 -10.45
N GLU A 62 38.74 -63.58 -11.33
CA GLU A 62 39.72 -62.52 -11.60
C GLU A 62 39.09 -61.28 -12.25
N ARG A 63 38.10 -61.42 -13.14
CA ARG A 63 37.33 -60.32 -13.71
C ARG A 63 36.48 -59.64 -12.64
N LYS A 64 35.83 -60.43 -11.78
CA LYS A 64 35.05 -59.89 -10.68
C LYS A 64 35.93 -59.11 -9.71
N ASN A 65 37.10 -59.61 -9.36
CA ASN A 65 38.05 -58.91 -8.49
C ASN A 65 38.55 -57.62 -9.14
N ARG A 66 38.93 -57.63 -10.42
CA ARG A 66 39.36 -56.43 -11.17
C ARG A 66 38.23 -55.38 -11.27
N ILE A 67 36.99 -55.82 -11.42
CA ILE A 67 35.83 -54.88 -11.45
C ILE A 67 35.64 -54.27 -10.06
N ASN A 68 35.79 -55.06 -9.00
CA ASN A 68 35.70 -54.57 -7.63
C ASN A 68 36.84 -53.59 -7.30
N GLU A 69 38.10 -53.91 -7.66
CA GLU A 69 39.26 -53.03 -7.46
C GLU A 69 39.13 -51.72 -8.27
N LEU A 70 38.64 -51.81 -9.50
CA LEU A 70 38.34 -50.60 -10.32
C LEU A 70 37.21 -49.78 -9.70
N SER A 71 36.17 -50.45 -9.23
CA SER A 71 35.04 -49.75 -8.54
C SER A 71 35.51 -49.09 -7.27
N GLU A 72 36.32 -49.75 -6.45
CA GLU A 72 36.91 -49.16 -5.23
C GLU A 72 37.86 -48.01 -5.53
N SER A 73 38.71 -48.15 -6.57
CA SER A 73 39.63 -47.09 -6.99
C SER A 73 38.89 -45.87 -7.56
N ILE A 74 37.83 -46.12 -8.33
CA ILE A 74 36.96 -45.04 -8.84
C ILE A 74 36.21 -44.35 -7.71
N ASN A 75 35.66 -45.14 -6.77
CA ASN A 75 34.96 -44.59 -5.58
C ASN A 75 35.92 -43.81 -4.68
N LEU A 76 37.14 -44.29 -4.46
CA LEU A 76 38.15 -43.58 -3.69
C LEU A 76 38.57 -42.28 -4.40
N GLY A 77 38.81 -42.35 -5.71
CA GLY A 77 39.16 -41.16 -6.53
C GLY A 77 38.05 -40.11 -6.55
N LEU A 78 36.79 -40.54 -6.69
CA LEU A 78 35.63 -39.67 -6.63
C LEU A 78 35.46 -39.05 -5.25
N LYS A 79 35.60 -39.88 -4.21
CA LYS A 79 35.52 -39.41 -2.82
C LYS A 79 36.59 -38.35 -2.53
N THR A 80 37.84 -38.65 -2.89
CA THR A 80 38.94 -37.71 -2.72
C THR A 80 38.75 -36.43 -3.53
N SER A 81 38.24 -36.54 -4.77
CA SER A 81 37.94 -35.37 -5.60
C SER A 81 36.82 -34.52 -5.05
N LEU A 82 35.76 -35.13 -4.50
CA LEU A 82 34.65 -34.42 -3.86
C LEU A 82 35.06 -33.80 -2.53
N ASP A 83 35.98 -34.43 -1.78
CA ASP A 83 36.53 -33.83 -0.57
C ASP A 83 37.51 -32.67 -0.84
N LEU A 84 38.11 -32.62 -2.04
CA LEU A 84 38.95 -31.51 -2.51
C LEU A 84 38.13 -30.31 -3.00
N VAL A 85 36.84 -30.52 -3.33
CA VAL A 85 35.95 -29.43 -3.68
C VAL A 85 35.66 -28.61 -2.43
N ASN A 86 36.05 -27.35 -2.46
CA ASN A 86 35.93 -26.41 -1.30
C ASN A 86 34.47 -25.88 -1.14
N LEU A 87 33.48 -26.78 -1.24
CA LEU A 87 32.05 -26.53 -1.05
C LEU A 87 31.44 -27.64 -0.21
N PRO A 88 30.61 -27.34 0.79
CA PRO A 88 29.84 -28.35 1.51
C PRO A 88 28.87 -29.05 0.56
N MET A 89 28.90 -30.39 0.52
CA MET A 89 28.06 -31.20 -0.37
C MET A 89 27.48 -32.40 0.38
N ALA A 90 26.22 -32.73 0.09
CA ALA A 90 25.55 -33.90 0.67
C ALA A 90 24.64 -34.59 -0.36
N ILE A 91 24.45 -35.91 -0.21
CA ILE A 91 23.47 -36.70 -0.95
C ILE A 91 22.43 -37.19 0.02
N VAL A 92 21.17 -36.86 -0.23
CA VAL A 92 20.03 -37.18 0.60
C VAL A 92 19.11 -38.15 -0.13
N ALA A 93 18.77 -39.27 0.52
CA ALA A 93 17.67 -40.13 0.11
C ALA A 93 16.40 -39.66 0.81
N LEU A 94 15.49 -39.11 0.02
CA LEU A 94 14.25 -38.57 0.57
C LEU A 94 13.34 -39.71 1.08
N PRO A 95 12.62 -39.49 2.21
CA PRO A 95 12.47 -38.22 2.89
C PRO A 95 13.42 -37.98 4.09
N THR A 96 14.23 -38.94 4.53
CA THR A 96 14.78 -38.86 5.90
C THR A 96 16.26 -39.20 6.09
N ASP A 97 17.01 -39.56 5.03
CA ASP A 97 18.38 -40.08 5.25
C ASP A 97 19.46 -39.35 4.46
N VAL A 98 20.53 -38.94 5.14
CA VAL A 98 21.74 -38.41 4.52
C VAL A 98 22.67 -39.58 4.16
N VAL A 99 22.64 -39.97 2.89
CA VAL A 99 23.41 -41.13 2.40
C VAL A 99 24.90 -40.84 2.36
N TRP A 100 25.28 -39.61 2.05
CA TRP A 100 26.68 -39.19 1.99
C TRP A 100 26.81 -37.70 2.21
N GLN A 101 27.90 -37.28 2.80
CA GLN A 101 28.33 -35.89 2.92
C GLN A 101 29.85 -35.81 2.90
N ASN A 102 30.39 -34.72 2.31
CA ASN A 102 31.84 -34.50 2.35
C ASN A 102 32.26 -33.90 3.72
N ASN A 103 33.59 -33.87 3.96
CA ASN A 103 34.12 -33.36 5.23
C ASN A 103 33.63 -31.93 5.54
N MET A 104 33.53 -31.06 4.56
CA MET A 104 33.04 -29.68 4.76
C MET A 104 31.60 -29.66 5.25
N ALA A 105 30.71 -30.39 4.59
CA ALA A 105 29.31 -30.46 5.00
C ALA A 105 29.16 -31.06 6.40
N SER A 106 29.95 -32.09 6.75
CA SER A 106 29.87 -32.74 8.07
C SER A 106 30.27 -31.83 9.23
N HIS A 107 31.15 -30.85 8.98
CA HIS A 107 31.60 -29.89 9.98
C HIS A 107 30.76 -28.63 10.07
N LEU A 108 30.21 -28.17 8.96
CA LEU A 108 29.56 -26.87 8.87
C LEU A 108 28.03 -26.93 8.95
N ILE A 109 27.41 -28.03 8.47
CA ILE A 109 25.94 -28.06 8.30
C ILE A 109 25.36 -29.24 9.08
N PRO A 110 24.48 -29.00 10.08
CA PRO A 110 23.77 -30.04 10.79
C PRO A 110 22.95 -30.94 9.86
N LYS A 111 22.90 -32.26 10.16
CA LYS A 111 22.17 -33.24 9.34
C LYS A 111 20.68 -32.91 9.19
N GLU A 112 20.07 -32.40 10.23
CA GLU A 112 18.68 -31.97 10.25
C GLU A 112 18.45 -30.89 9.21
N ILE A 113 19.34 -29.90 9.12
CA ILE A 113 19.26 -28.81 8.12
C ILE A 113 19.47 -29.33 6.70
N ILE A 114 20.34 -30.34 6.51
CA ILE A 114 20.53 -30.97 5.20
C ILE A 114 19.24 -31.64 4.72
N ILE A 115 18.55 -32.37 5.59
CA ILE A 115 17.28 -33.03 5.29
C ILE A 115 16.18 -32.00 5.01
N ASP A 116 16.05 -30.98 5.87
CA ASP A 116 15.06 -29.91 5.70
C ASP A 116 15.27 -29.14 4.40
N THR A 117 16.52 -28.88 4.04
CA THR A 117 16.87 -28.25 2.74
C THR A 117 16.41 -29.11 1.57
N ALA A 118 16.66 -30.43 1.61
CA ALA A 118 16.24 -31.35 0.55
C ALA A 118 14.72 -31.39 0.40
N LEU A 119 13.99 -31.46 1.53
CA LEU A 119 12.53 -31.46 1.55
C LEU A 119 11.94 -30.14 1.06
N ALA A 120 12.56 -29.02 1.40
CA ALA A 120 12.12 -27.70 0.96
C ALA A 120 12.32 -27.52 -0.54
N ILE A 121 13.47 -27.93 -1.09
CA ILE A 121 13.73 -27.90 -2.55
C ILE A 121 12.77 -28.83 -3.29
N GLU A 122 12.46 -30.00 -2.74
CA GLU A 122 11.53 -30.94 -3.39
C GLU A 122 10.11 -30.40 -3.50
N LYS A 123 9.66 -29.63 -2.47
CA LYS A 123 8.33 -28.99 -2.47
C LYS A 123 8.22 -27.82 -3.44
N GLN A 124 9.33 -27.19 -3.79
CA GLN A 124 9.34 -26.07 -4.74
C GLN A 124 9.36 -26.63 -6.20
N LYS A 125 8.26 -26.43 -6.94
CA LYS A 125 8.14 -26.91 -8.32
C LYS A 125 9.04 -26.17 -9.32
N ASP A 126 9.39 -24.91 -9.05
CA ASP A 126 10.04 -24.00 -10.00
C ASP A 126 11.46 -23.54 -9.63
N SER A 127 11.94 -23.81 -8.41
CA SER A 127 13.28 -23.42 -7.95
C SER A 127 14.07 -24.65 -7.47
N LYS A 128 15.37 -24.66 -7.81
CA LYS A 128 16.31 -25.70 -7.37
C LYS A 128 17.19 -25.25 -6.21
N ASP A 129 16.96 -24.04 -5.70
CA ASP A 129 17.77 -23.39 -4.69
C ASP A 129 16.94 -22.85 -3.53
N ILE A 130 17.53 -22.84 -2.35
CA ILE A 130 16.94 -22.29 -1.14
C ILE A 130 18.04 -21.67 -0.26
N THR A 131 17.76 -20.51 0.30
CA THR A 131 18.64 -19.90 1.31
C THR A 131 18.28 -20.45 2.70
N ILE A 132 19.29 -20.92 3.42
CA ILE A 132 19.16 -21.47 4.77
C ILE A 132 20.03 -20.68 5.75
N ASP A 133 19.57 -20.59 6.99
CA ASP A 133 20.32 -20.07 8.14
C ASP A 133 20.67 -21.26 9.04
N ILE A 134 21.96 -21.45 9.34
CA ILE A 134 22.41 -22.58 10.18
C ILE A 134 22.46 -22.27 11.68
N GLY A 135 21.89 -21.14 12.09
CA GLY A 135 21.69 -20.80 13.53
C GLY A 135 22.77 -19.92 14.16
N ASN A 136 23.89 -19.66 13.48
CA ASN A 136 24.95 -18.76 13.97
C ASN A 136 24.99 -17.42 13.23
N GLY A 137 23.97 -17.12 12.44
CA GLY A 137 23.95 -15.98 11.52
C GLY A 137 24.69 -16.24 10.21
N ASP A 138 25.17 -17.46 9.98
CA ASP A 138 25.79 -17.88 8.74
C ASP A 138 24.72 -18.37 7.76
N LYS A 139 24.71 -17.81 6.57
CA LYS A 139 23.72 -18.10 5.53
C LYS A 139 24.32 -18.84 4.34
N TYR A 140 23.69 -19.93 3.95
CA TYR A 140 24.08 -20.73 2.82
C TYR A 140 22.97 -20.82 1.78
N LEU A 141 23.34 -20.79 0.50
CA LEU A 141 22.46 -21.12 -0.61
C LEU A 141 22.59 -22.62 -0.92
N GLY A 142 21.58 -23.40 -0.58
CA GLY A 142 21.51 -24.84 -0.93
C GLY A 142 20.93 -25.03 -2.34
N ILE A 143 21.70 -25.65 -3.24
CA ILE A 143 21.29 -25.96 -4.61
C ILE A 143 21.13 -27.46 -4.73
N GLY A 144 19.92 -27.95 -4.99
CA GLY A 144 19.58 -29.37 -5.11
C GLY A 144 19.39 -29.86 -6.53
N ASN A 145 20.01 -30.98 -6.86
CA ASN A 145 19.81 -31.67 -8.14
C ASN A 145 19.44 -33.13 -7.90
N LYS A 146 18.38 -33.61 -8.57
CA LYS A 146 18.00 -35.03 -8.51
C LYS A 146 19.02 -35.88 -9.21
N VAL A 147 19.56 -36.87 -8.52
CA VAL A 147 20.56 -37.79 -9.03
C VAL A 147 20.18 -39.25 -8.68
N LYS A 148 20.63 -40.23 -9.47
CA LYS A 148 20.48 -41.63 -9.11
C LYS A 148 21.76 -42.11 -8.44
N PHE A 149 21.67 -42.48 -7.18
CA PHE A 149 22.78 -43.03 -6.42
C PHE A 149 22.39 -44.42 -5.90
N LEU A 150 23.23 -45.45 -6.19
CA LEU A 150 22.97 -46.86 -5.85
C LEU A 150 21.59 -47.38 -6.27
N ALA A 151 21.12 -46.96 -7.47
CA ALA A 151 19.78 -47.25 -8.02
C ALA A 151 18.58 -46.65 -7.26
N GLN A 152 18.82 -45.79 -6.31
CA GLN A 152 17.79 -44.99 -5.62
C GLN A 152 17.75 -43.57 -6.15
N ASP A 153 16.58 -42.99 -6.17
CA ASP A 153 16.40 -41.56 -6.48
C ASP A 153 16.80 -40.74 -5.22
N THR A 154 17.80 -39.90 -5.42
CA THR A 154 18.40 -39.08 -4.33
C THR A 154 18.56 -37.66 -4.79
N MET A 155 18.82 -36.75 -3.88
CA MET A 155 19.12 -35.35 -4.15
C MET A 155 20.57 -35.03 -3.76
N LEU A 156 21.37 -34.56 -4.70
CA LEU A 156 22.68 -33.97 -4.43
C LEU A 156 22.45 -32.48 -4.10
N ILE A 157 22.86 -32.07 -2.91
CA ILE A 157 22.79 -30.68 -2.48
C ILE A 157 24.22 -30.14 -2.39
N THR A 158 24.42 -28.97 -2.97
CA THR A 158 25.67 -28.20 -2.84
C THR A 158 25.34 -26.89 -2.14
N TYR A 159 26.13 -26.51 -1.13
CA TYR A 159 25.94 -25.28 -0.37
C TYR A 159 26.99 -24.25 -0.75
N ILE A 160 26.53 -23.02 -0.99
CA ILE A 160 27.37 -21.86 -1.29
C ILE A 160 27.24 -20.90 -0.11
N ASP A 161 28.35 -20.58 0.51
CA ASP A 161 28.36 -19.58 1.59
C ASP A 161 27.96 -18.19 1.03
N LYS A 162 26.92 -17.64 1.60
CA LYS A 162 26.38 -16.30 1.30
C LYS A 162 26.48 -15.33 2.47
N THR A 163 27.13 -15.75 3.55
CA THR A 163 27.19 -14.99 4.80
C THR A 163 27.78 -13.61 4.60
N GLU A 164 28.94 -13.51 3.95
CA GLU A 164 29.60 -12.23 3.67
C GLU A 164 28.80 -11.38 2.70
N GLU A 165 28.27 -11.98 1.65
CA GLU A 165 27.44 -11.29 0.65
C GLU A 165 26.17 -10.72 1.28
N ASP A 166 25.49 -11.50 2.13
CA ASP A 166 24.29 -11.06 2.86
C ASP A 166 24.61 -9.97 3.89
N LYS A 167 25.72 -10.11 4.62
CA LYS A 167 26.19 -9.06 5.55
C LYS A 167 26.49 -7.76 4.82
N LEU A 168 27.21 -7.83 3.71
CA LEU A 168 27.52 -6.65 2.89
C LEU A 168 26.27 -6.02 2.30
N LYS A 169 25.32 -6.84 1.84
CA LYS A 169 24.03 -6.38 1.33
C LYS A 169 23.24 -5.66 2.42
N ASN A 170 23.18 -6.22 3.63
CA ASN A 170 22.48 -5.59 4.75
C ASN A 170 23.16 -4.28 5.16
N ILE A 171 24.50 -4.23 5.23
CA ILE A 171 25.24 -3.01 5.51
C ILE A 171 24.94 -1.95 4.43
N LEU A 172 24.99 -2.34 3.16
CA LEU A 172 24.67 -1.44 2.04
C LEU A 172 23.25 -0.89 2.15
N GLU A 173 22.27 -1.73 2.49
CA GLU A 173 20.88 -1.29 2.69
C GLU A 173 20.76 -0.35 3.90
N ASP A 174 21.40 -0.65 5.00
CA ASP A 174 21.31 0.11 6.24
C ASP A 174 22.05 1.45 6.17
N THR A 175 23.10 1.55 5.35
CA THR A 175 23.88 2.80 5.12
C THR A 175 23.34 3.66 3.99
N LYS A 176 22.29 3.23 3.26
CA LYS A 176 21.64 4.09 2.25
C LYS A 176 21.14 5.38 2.89
N ILE A 177 21.44 6.50 2.25
CA ILE A 177 21.03 7.82 2.75
C ILE A 177 19.56 8.06 2.44
N ALA A 178 18.78 8.31 3.47
CA ALA A 178 17.45 8.89 3.35
C ALA A 178 17.55 10.42 3.32
N VAL A 179 16.74 11.05 2.49
CA VAL A 179 16.56 12.49 2.46
C VAL A 179 15.25 12.84 3.14
N GLY A 180 15.28 13.79 4.05
CA GLY A 180 14.07 14.31 4.69
C GLY A 180 14.00 15.82 4.61
N ILE A 181 12.77 16.35 4.60
CA ILE A 181 12.49 17.78 4.68
C ILE A 181 11.56 17.98 5.87
N ILE A 182 11.96 18.85 6.79
CA ILE A 182 11.16 19.25 7.94
C ILE A 182 10.63 20.65 7.67
N SER A 183 9.33 20.85 7.86
CA SER A 183 8.68 22.16 7.83
C SER A 183 8.09 22.47 9.21
N LEU A 184 8.29 23.69 9.69
CA LEU A 184 7.58 24.22 10.85
C LEU A 184 6.18 24.62 10.40
N ASP A 185 5.17 23.96 10.95
CA ASP A 185 3.78 24.25 10.61
C ASP A 185 3.38 25.62 11.19
N ASN A 186 2.69 26.43 10.38
CA ASN A 186 2.14 27.73 10.80
C ASN A 186 3.18 28.70 11.39
N TYR A 187 4.43 28.62 10.97
CA TYR A 187 5.53 29.42 11.55
C TYR A 187 5.22 30.92 11.54
N ASP A 188 4.82 31.47 10.39
CA ASP A 188 4.53 32.90 10.26
C ASP A 188 3.34 33.35 11.12
N GLU A 189 2.28 32.54 11.17
CA GLU A 189 1.08 32.83 11.94
C GLU A 189 1.36 32.75 13.44
N THR A 190 2.07 31.70 13.86
CA THR A 190 2.42 31.50 15.29
C THR A 190 3.37 32.58 15.78
N MET A 191 4.24 33.09 14.92
CA MET A 191 5.18 34.17 15.24
C MET A 191 4.56 35.56 15.10
N GLN A 192 3.36 35.69 14.52
CA GLN A 192 2.68 36.96 14.35
C GLN A 192 2.30 37.57 15.72
N GLY A 193 2.65 38.84 15.94
CA GLY A 193 2.38 39.55 17.21
C GLY A 193 3.46 39.38 18.27
N LEU A 194 4.50 38.58 18.06
CA LEU A 194 5.66 38.52 18.95
C LEU A 194 6.71 39.58 18.57
N ASP A 195 7.44 40.05 19.56
CA ASP A 195 8.63 40.86 19.35
C ASP A 195 9.77 40.02 18.73
N GLU A 196 10.70 40.68 18.03
CA GLU A 196 11.79 40.00 17.32
C GLU A 196 12.70 39.17 18.23
N VAL A 197 12.84 39.55 19.50
CA VAL A 197 13.68 38.84 20.48
C VAL A 197 13.03 37.49 20.82
N LYS A 198 11.75 37.48 21.08
CA LYS A 198 10.99 36.23 21.36
C LYS A 198 10.93 35.31 20.15
N LYS A 199 10.74 35.87 18.94
CA LYS A 199 10.81 35.08 17.71
C LYS A 199 12.15 34.36 17.58
N ALA A 200 13.25 35.09 17.80
CA ALA A 200 14.60 34.53 17.73
C ALA A 200 14.85 33.46 18.82
N GLU A 201 14.33 33.66 20.03
CA GLU A 201 14.45 32.71 21.13
C GLU A 201 13.71 31.39 20.80
N ILE A 202 12.45 31.46 20.34
CA ILE A 202 11.65 30.29 19.99
C ILE A 202 12.27 29.55 18.82
N ALA A 203 12.69 30.27 17.76
CA ALA A 203 13.35 29.66 16.60
C ALA A 203 14.66 28.96 17.00
N SER A 204 15.42 29.53 17.93
CA SER A 204 16.65 28.93 18.46
C SER A 204 16.36 27.64 19.24
N LYS A 205 15.35 27.65 20.11
CA LYS A 205 14.91 26.46 20.87
C LYS A 205 14.50 25.31 19.93
N ILE A 206 13.66 25.61 18.95
CA ILE A 206 13.23 24.61 17.94
C ILE A 206 14.44 24.08 17.18
N THR A 207 15.29 24.96 16.65
CA THR A 207 16.49 24.56 15.91
C THR A 207 17.38 23.64 16.73
N LYS A 208 17.56 23.94 18.03
CA LYS A 208 18.36 23.12 18.94
C LYS A 208 17.75 21.72 19.10
N VAL A 209 16.45 21.62 19.39
CA VAL A 209 15.76 20.32 19.54
C VAL A 209 15.88 19.48 18.27
N LEU A 210 15.67 20.08 17.09
CA LEU A 210 15.83 19.39 15.82
C LEU A 210 17.28 18.93 15.60
N ALA A 211 18.28 19.79 15.89
CA ALA A 211 19.69 19.47 15.72
C ALA A 211 20.13 18.35 16.67
N ASP A 212 19.72 18.39 17.92
CA ASP A 212 20.03 17.38 18.93
C ASP A 212 19.44 16.03 18.50
N PHE A 213 18.18 15.97 18.13
CA PHE A 213 17.50 14.75 17.67
C PHE A 213 18.16 14.14 16.43
N ILE A 214 18.48 14.95 15.43
CA ILE A 214 19.14 14.46 14.20
C ILE A 214 20.57 14.00 14.48
N SER A 215 21.30 14.70 15.36
CA SER A 215 22.65 14.29 15.77
C SER A 215 22.68 12.97 16.54
N GLU A 216 21.72 12.73 17.43
CA GLU A 216 21.55 11.45 18.13
C GLU A 216 21.30 10.28 17.16
N ASN A 217 20.65 10.56 16.03
CA ASN A 217 20.43 9.63 14.93
C ASN A 217 21.51 9.71 13.83
N LYS A 218 22.71 10.24 14.16
CA LYS A 218 23.88 10.30 13.29
C LYS A 218 23.63 10.97 11.93
N GLY A 219 22.63 11.83 11.86
CA GLY A 219 22.25 12.56 10.65
C GLY A 219 22.86 13.96 10.58
N ILE A 220 22.62 14.59 9.46
CA ILE A 220 22.98 15.99 9.18
C ILE A 220 21.68 16.77 8.97
N ILE A 221 21.60 17.96 9.56
CA ILE A 221 20.49 18.90 9.36
C ILE A 221 21.02 20.23 8.85
N THR A 222 20.33 20.80 7.87
CA THR A 222 20.67 22.11 7.31
C THR A 222 19.39 22.93 7.14
N LYS A 223 19.38 24.15 7.65
CA LYS A 223 18.29 25.10 7.44
C LYS A 223 18.35 25.66 6.02
N ILE A 224 17.25 25.59 5.27
CA ILE A 224 17.15 26.05 3.86
C ILE A 224 16.22 27.25 3.70
N ASP A 225 15.26 27.43 4.63
CA ASP A 225 14.36 28.57 4.66
C ASP A 225 14.05 28.92 6.13
N LYS A 226 13.31 30.01 6.37
CA LYS A 226 12.91 30.45 7.72
C LYS A 226 12.19 29.36 8.53
N ASP A 227 11.41 28.53 7.86
CA ASP A 227 10.56 27.47 8.41
C ASP A 227 10.92 26.07 7.91
N LYS A 228 11.99 25.89 7.08
CA LYS A 228 12.32 24.61 6.46
C LYS A 228 13.76 24.18 6.70
N TYR A 229 13.91 22.88 6.93
CA TYR A 229 15.19 22.20 7.11
C TYR A 229 15.25 20.97 6.20
N VAL A 230 16.48 20.66 5.72
CA VAL A 230 16.76 19.39 5.03
C VAL A 230 17.61 18.53 5.96
N ILE A 231 17.29 17.25 6.00
CA ILE A 231 18.02 16.25 6.77
C ILE A 231 18.50 15.11 5.88
N PHE A 232 19.67 14.59 6.24
CA PHE A 232 20.27 13.40 5.62
C PHE A 232 20.58 12.41 6.73
N VAL A 233 19.98 11.22 6.67
CA VAL A 233 20.09 10.21 7.72
C VAL A 233 20.22 8.84 7.07
N GLU A 234 21.06 7.95 7.60
CA GLU A 234 21.14 6.58 7.13
C GLU A 234 19.86 5.80 7.46
N ARG A 235 19.48 4.88 6.58
CA ARG A 235 18.25 4.09 6.69
C ARG A 235 18.10 3.37 8.03
N GLN A 236 19.18 2.84 8.59
CA GLN A 236 19.14 2.17 9.90
C GLN A 236 18.60 3.08 11.02
N TYR A 237 18.95 4.37 11.00
CA TYR A 237 18.45 5.32 11.99
C TYR A 237 17.03 5.80 11.69
N VAL A 238 16.64 5.84 10.41
CA VAL A 238 15.22 6.07 10.05
C VAL A 238 14.33 4.97 10.61
N LYS A 239 14.74 3.69 10.49
CA LYS A 239 14.03 2.55 11.10
C LYS A 239 13.88 2.69 12.62
N LYS A 240 14.91 3.23 13.30
CA LYS A 240 14.83 3.54 14.72
C LYS A 240 13.80 4.64 15.02
N MET A 241 13.82 5.74 14.26
CA MET A 241 12.84 6.83 14.38
C MET A 241 11.40 6.32 14.12
N GLU A 242 11.21 5.38 13.18
CA GLU A 242 9.92 4.72 12.92
C GLU A 242 9.44 3.92 14.13
N GLY A 243 10.33 3.15 14.75
CA GLY A 243 10.04 2.38 15.97
C GLY A 243 9.55 3.26 17.12
N ASP A 244 10.07 4.48 17.21
CA ASP A 244 9.69 5.47 18.21
C ASP A 244 8.56 6.40 17.72
N SER A 245 7.91 6.08 16.59
CA SER A 245 6.83 6.87 15.96
C SER A 245 7.18 8.35 15.79
N PHE A 246 8.44 8.68 15.53
CA PHE A 246 8.95 10.04 15.38
C PHE A 246 8.65 10.93 16.59
N LEU A 247 9.13 10.57 17.76
CA LEU A 247 8.96 11.32 19.02
C LEU A 247 9.29 12.81 18.91
N ILE A 248 10.11 13.22 17.95
CA ILE A 248 10.46 14.62 17.68
C ILE A 248 9.22 15.50 17.44
N LEU A 249 8.14 14.96 16.90
CA LEU A 249 6.88 15.67 16.71
C LEU A 249 6.35 16.20 18.05
N GLU A 250 6.41 15.37 19.09
CA GLU A 250 5.95 15.73 20.43
C GLU A 250 6.96 16.60 21.19
N GLU A 251 8.26 16.40 20.97
CA GLU A 251 9.31 17.18 21.62
C GLU A 251 9.27 18.65 21.21
N VAL A 252 9.07 18.95 19.93
CA VAL A 252 8.92 20.31 19.43
C VAL A 252 7.69 20.99 20.05
N LYS A 253 6.57 20.29 20.17
CA LYS A 253 5.36 20.81 20.84
C LYS A 253 5.62 21.17 22.29
N LYS A 254 6.25 20.27 23.06
CA LYS A 254 6.55 20.49 24.50
C LYS A 254 7.37 21.75 24.69
N VAL A 255 8.44 21.94 23.91
CA VAL A 255 9.32 23.10 24.02
C VAL A 255 8.61 24.41 23.69
N THR A 256 7.65 24.39 22.78
CA THR A 256 6.90 25.59 22.39
C THR A 256 5.72 25.89 23.32
N GLN A 257 5.11 24.86 23.94
CA GLN A 257 4.06 25.03 24.95
C GLN A 257 4.50 25.84 26.19
N GLU A 258 5.77 25.71 26.60
CA GLU A 258 6.33 26.53 27.68
C GLU A 258 6.23 28.03 27.40
N SER A 259 6.24 28.42 26.13
CA SER A 259 6.08 29.80 25.67
C SER A 259 4.61 30.18 25.38
N LYS A 260 3.63 29.33 25.78
CA LYS A 260 2.20 29.46 25.47
C LYS A 260 1.89 29.48 23.97
N LEU A 261 2.76 28.92 23.17
CA LEU A 261 2.63 28.76 21.73
C LEU A 261 2.67 27.26 21.40
N VAL A 262 1.93 26.85 20.40
CA VAL A 262 1.99 25.47 19.92
C VAL A 262 2.49 25.50 18.48
N VAL A 263 3.78 25.20 18.30
CA VAL A 263 4.38 24.99 16.96
C VAL A 263 4.44 23.48 16.73
N THR A 264 3.89 23.03 15.62
CA THR A 264 4.02 21.65 15.16
C THR A 264 5.01 21.57 13.99
N ILE A 265 5.46 20.38 13.69
CA ILE A 265 6.33 20.13 12.53
C ILE A 265 5.75 19.04 11.65
N SER A 266 5.98 19.19 10.35
CA SER A 266 5.69 18.16 9.36
C SER A 266 6.99 17.68 8.73
N ILE A 267 7.14 16.36 8.54
CA ILE A 267 8.35 15.77 8.00
C ILE A 267 7.97 14.93 6.76
N GLY A 268 8.58 15.21 5.63
CA GLY A 268 8.54 14.36 4.45
C GLY A 268 9.87 13.65 4.27
N MET A 269 9.90 12.34 4.16
CA MET A 269 11.13 11.56 3.98
C MET A 269 11.05 10.63 2.76
N SER A 270 12.20 10.33 2.18
CA SER A 270 12.34 9.34 1.11
C SER A 270 13.70 8.65 1.14
N TYR A 271 13.68 7.34 0.90
CA TYR A 271 14.88 6.54 0.65
C TYR A 271 14.69 5.56 -0.52
N ILE A 272 13.91 5.97 -1.53
CA ILE A 272 13.73 5.24 -2.78
C ILE A 272 15.08 4.98 -3.47
N GLU A 273 15.15 3.91 -4.29
CA GLU A 273 16.36 3.60 -5.05
C GLU A 273 16.51 4.53 -6.25
N SER A 274 17.15 5.70 -6.02
CA SER A 274 17.30 6.73 -7.03
C SER A 274 18.44 7.71 -6.67
N THR A 275 18.62 8.73 -7.48
CA THR A 275 19.56 9.83 -7.23
C THR A 275 19.14 10.66 -6.01
N LEU A 276 20.07 11.43 -5.43
CA LEU A 276 19.76 12.33 -4.32
C LEU A 276 18.73 13.41 -4.71
N ASP A 277 18.77 13.90 -5.95
CA ASP A 277 17.79 14.87 -6.46
C ASP A 277 16.37 14.27 -6.49
N GLU A 278 16.23 13.05 -6.99
CA GLU A 278 14.93 12.35 -7.00
C GLU A 278 14.43 12.02 -5.59
N ARG A 279 15.34 11.65 -4.67
CA ARG A 279 14.99 11.47 -3.25
C ARG A 279 14.52 12.77 -2.61
N TYR A 280 15.18 13.88 -2.92
CA TYR A 280 14.76 15.20 -2.44
C TYR A 280 13.37 15.58 -2.96
N LYS A 281 13.11 15.44 -4.27
CA LYS A 281 11.79 15.66 -4.87
C LYS A 281 10.72 14.75 -4.27
N SER A 282 11.08 13.49 -4.03
CA SER A 282 10.22 12.52 -3.39
C SER A 282 9.92 12.86 -1.92
N ALA A 283 10.91 13.33 -1.17
CA ALA A 283 10.74 13.83 0.20
C ALA A 283 9.87 15.10 0.23
N SER A 284 10.04 16.02 -0.74
CA SER A 284 9.17 17.18 -0.90
C SER A 284 7.71 16.79 -1.15
N SER A 285 7.47 15.83 -2.05
CA SER A 285 6.13 15.29 -2.28
C SER A 285 5.53 14.63 -1.02
N ALA A 286 6.34 13.91 -0.25
CA ALA A 286 5.90 13.34 1.03
C ALA A 286 5.56 14.43 2.06
N LEU A 287 6.34 15.51 2.12
CA LEU A 287 6.04 16.68 2.95
C LEU A 287 4.73 17.35 2.54
N ASP A 288 4.50 17.54 1.24
CA ASP A 288 3.25 18.11 0.73
C ASP A 288 2.04 17.26 1.14
N ILE A 289 2.20 15.93 1.17
CA ILE A 289 1.15 15.03 1.69
C ILE A 289 0.97 15.23 3.19
N ALA A 290 2.07 15.33 3.98
CA ALA A 290 1.99 15.57 5.42
C ALA A 290 1.24 16.88 5.72
N LEU A 291 1.62 17.96 5.05
CA LEU A 291 0.97 19.27 5.16
C LEU A 291 -0.50 19.23 4.69
N GLY A 292 -0.76 18.57 3.56
CA GLY A 292 -2.11 18.40 3.01
C GLY A 292 -3.02 17.48 3.86
N ARG A 293 -2.47 16.76 4.85
CA ARG A 293 -3.23 15.97 5.83
C ARG A 293 -3.40 16.67 7.18
N GLY A 294 -2.89 17.88 7.32
CA GLY A 294 -3.03 18.68 8.52
C GLY A 294 -1.75 19.02 9.26
N GLY A 295 -0.64 18.59 8.76
CA GLY A 295 0.64 18.76 9.44
C GLY A 295 0.75 17.85 10.67
N ASP A 296 1.72 18.16 11.54
CA ASP A 296 1.99 17.43 12.78
C ASP A 296 2.20 15.93 12.56
N GLN A 297 2.90 15.57 11.50
CA GLN A 297 3.12 14.18 11.11
C GLN A 297 4.36 13.99 10.25
N THR A 298 4.85 12.76 10.24
CA THR A 298 5.88 12.32 9.31
C THR A 298 5.27 11.44 8.23
N VAL A 299 5.61 11.70 6.98
CA VAL A 299 5.27 10.87 5.82
C VAL A 299 6.55 10.36 5.19
N ILE A 300 6.66 9.04 5.03
CA ILE A 300 7.81 8.40 4.39
C ILE A 300 7.36 7.79 3.06
N LYS A 301 7.99 8.17 1.97
CA LYS A 301 7.78 7.57 0.66
C LYS A 301 8.74 6.41 0.44
N ARG A 302 8.17 5.21 0.19
CA ARG A 302 8.86 3.96 -0.15
C ARG A 302 8.36 3.48 -1.51
N ASP A 303 9.16 3.48 -2.54
CA ASP A 303 8.78 3.06 -3.89
C ASP A 303 7.34 3.47 -4.28
N LYS A 304 6.38 2.57 -4.08
CA LYS A 304 4.96 2.78 -4.42
C LYS A 304 4.05 3.02 -3.21
N LYS A 305 4.59 3.08 -1.97
CA LYS A 305 3.81 3.20 -0.74
C LYS A 305 4.25 4.41 0.07
N PHE A 306 3.31 4.91 0.88
CA PHE A 306 3.57 5.94 1.87
C PHE A 306 3.22 5.39 3.24
N ASP A 307 4.11 5.60 4.21
CA ASP A 307 3.89 5.30 5.61
C ASP A 307 3.69 6.60 6.38
N PHE A 308 2.81 6.58 7.37
CA PHE A 308 2.37 7.76 8.11
C PHE A 308 2.61 7.57 9.60
N TYR A 309 3.20 8.58 10.27
CA TYR A 309 3.49 8.59 11.70
C TYR A 309 3.04 9.91 12.31
N GLY A 310 2.37 9.91 13.46
CA GLY A 310 1.77 11.10 14.07
C GLY A 310 0.40 11.46 13.47
N GLY A 311 0.01 12.73 13.54
CA GLY A 311 -1.26 13.23 12.97
C GLY A 311 -2.49 12.90 13.82
N THR A 312 -2.32 12.67 15.12
CA THR A 312 -3.42 12.34 16.06
C THR A 312 -4.13 13.57 16.62
N ASN A 313 -3.57 14.76 16.45
CA ASN A 313 -4.10 15.97 17.05
C ASN A 313 -5.17 16.64 16.18
N ILE A 314 -6.17 17.22 16.85
CA ILE A 314 -7.13 18.18 16.28
C ILE A 314 -6.32 19.42 15.95
N GLY A 315 -6.07 19.67 14.66
CA GLY A 315 -5.25 20.79 14.21
C GLY A 315 -5.80 22.13 14.65
N ILE A 316 -4.90 23.07 14.95
CA ILE A 316 -5.25 24.45 15.22
C ILE A 316 -5.77 25.08 13.91
N GLU A 317 -6.90 25.76 13.96
CA GLU A 317 -7.48 26.48 12.84
C GLU A 317 -6.46 27.45 12.23
N LYS A 318 -6.13 27.25 10.93
CA LYS A 318 -5.28 28.17 10.18
C LYS A 318 -6.11 29.30 9.60
N THR A 319 -5.84 30.52 10.01
CA THR A 319 -6.50 31.72 9.48
C THR A 319 -5.56 32.48 8.55
N SER A 320 -5.27 31.95 7.36
CA SER A 320 -4.46 32.70 6.39
C SER A 320 -5.32 33.53 5.44
N LYS A 321 -5.78 34.71 5.91
CA LYS A 321 -6.49 35.69 5.06
C LYS A 321 -5.64 36.16 3.88
N VAL A 322 -4.31 36.15 4.00
CA VAL A 322 -3.37 36.51 2.92
C VAL A 322 -3.44 35.51 1.77
N ARG A 323 -3.47 34.19 2.09
CA ARG A 323 -3.57 33.15 1.06
C ARG A 323 -4.89 33.23 0.31
N ALA A 324 -6.01 33.34 1.02
CA ALA A 324 -7.32 33.49 0.38
C ALA A 324 -7.37 34.70 -0.57
N ARG A 325 -6.79 35.86 -0.16
CA ARG A 325 -6.70 37.06 -1.01
C ARG A 325 -5.86 36.82 -2.25
N THR A 326 -4.69 36.16 -2.12
CA THR A 326 -3.81 35.86 -3.27
C THR A 326 -4.49 34.90 -4.25
N ILE A 327 -5.14 33.85 -3.74
CA ILE A 327 -5.92 32.91 -4.54
C ILE A 327 -7.06 33.60 -5.26
N SER A 328 -7.81 34.48 -4.57
CA SER A 328 -8.93 35.23 -5.16
C SER A 328 -8.46 36.07 -6.34
N GLN A 329 -7.32 36.74 -6.20
CA GLN A 329 -6.73 37.54 -7.30
C GLN A 329 -6.30 36.62 -8.48
N ALA A 330 -5.67 35.48 -8.21
CA ALA A 330 -5.26 34.54 -9.26
C ALA A 330 -6.46 33.92 -9.99
N VAL A 331 -7.53 33.57 -9.25
CA VAL A 331 -8.80 33.08 -9.83
C VAL A 331 -9.43 34.14 -10.71
N LYS A 332 -9.52 35.39 -10.23
CA LYS A 332 -10.02 36.52 -10.99
C LYS A 332 -9.27 36.68 -12.33
N GLU A 333 -7.93 36.82 -12.26
CA GLU A 333 -7.11 37.02 -13.46
C GLU A 333 -7.21 35.86 -14.45
N THR A 334 -7.39 34.64 -13.96
CA THR A 334 -7.53 33.46 -14.83
C THR A 334 -8.89 33.48 -15.53
N ILE A 335 -9.97 33.77 -14.79
CA ILE A 335 -11.32 33.86 -15.36
C ILE A 335 -11.43 35.03 -16.34
N GLU A 336 -10.88 36.18 -16.03
CA GLU A 336 -10.91 37.36 -16.95
C GLU A 336 -10.27 37.04 -18.31
N LYS A 337 -9.22 36.20 -18.34
CA LYS A 337 -8.46 35.86 -19.55
C LYS A 337 -9.03 34.68 -20.35
N CYS A 338 -9.97 33.91 -19.83
CA CYS A 338 -10.60 32.80 -20.54
C CYS A 338 -11.91 33.23 -21.22
N ASP A 339 -12.43 32.38 -22.11
CA ASP A 339 -13.72 32.58 -22.77
C ASP A 339 -14.82 31.80 -22.05
N SER A 340 -14.49 30.64 -21.51
CA SER A 340 -15.43 29.80 -20.79
C SER A 340 -14.81 29.11 -19.56
N VAL A 341 -15.67 28.83 -18.60
CA VAL A 341 -15.34 28.18 -17.33
C VAL A 341 -16.12 26.88 -17.22
N TYR A 342 -15.39 25.78 -16.98
CA TYR A 342 -15.97 24.48 -16.72
C TYR A 342 -15.74 24.12 -15.28
N ILE A 343 -16.72 23.50 -14.64
CA ILE A 343 -16.67 23.14 -13.24
C ILE A 343 -17.07 21.67 -13.10
N VAL A 344 -16.22 20.88 -12.46
CA VAL A 344 -16.44 19.45 -12.23
C VAL A 344 -16.19 19.12 -10.77
N GLY A 345 -17.01 18.26 -10.20
CA GLY A 345 -16.84 17.76 -8.85
C GLY A 345 -16.66 16.23 -8.79
N HIS A 346 -16.88 15.67 -7.61
CA HIS A 346 -16.76 14.24 -7.39
C HIS A 346 -17.98 13.43 -7.90
N LYS A 347 -17.83 12.10 -8.11
CA LYS A 347 -18.83 11.17 -8.68
C LYS A 347 -20.19 11.20 -7.98
N ASN A 348 -20.18 11.30 -6.66
CA ASN A 348 -21.40 11.33 -5.86
C ASN A 348 -21.70 12.77 -5.44
N THR A 349 -21.81 13.66 -6.42
CA THR A 349 -21.99 15.09 -6.22
C THR A 349 -23.00 15.39 -5.10
N ASP A 350 -22.55 16.07 -4.06
CA ASP A 350 -23.35 16.47 -2.91
C ASP A 350 -23.66 17.98 -2.89
N ILE A 351 -24.21 18.48 -1.80
CA ILE A 351 -24.62 19.87 -1.69
C ILE A 351 -23.40 20.80 -1.58
N ASP A 352 -22.29 20.38 -0.95
CA ASP A 352 -21.08 21.20 -0.85
C ASP A 352 -20.43 21.40 -2.22
N CYS A 353 -20.31 20.30 -2.97
CA CYS A 353 -19.82 20.34 -4.34
C CYS A 353 -20.65 21.29 -5.22
N ILE A 354 -22.00 21.25 -5.14
CA ILE A 354 -22.88 22.16 -5.90
C ILE A 354 -22.77 23.59 -5.40
N GLY A 355 -22.72 23.82 -4.09
CA GLY A 355 -22.54 25.14 -3.50
C GLY A 355 -21.26 25.82 -3.99
N ALA A 356 -20.15 25.09 -3.93
CA ALA A 356 -18.87 25.55 -4.47
C ALA A 356 -18.95 25.83 -5.98
N ALA A 357 -19.57 24.94 -6.75
CA ALA A 357 -19.73 25.11 -8.19
C ALA A 357 -20.57 26.35 -8.54
N VAL A 358 -21.68 26.59 -7.84
CA VAL A 358 -22.53 27.78 -8.01
C VAL A 358 -21.75 29.06 -7.67
N GLY A 359 -20.93 29.05 -6.60
CA GLY A 359 -20.09 30.19 -6.26
C GLY A 359 -19.07 30.54 -7.36
N ILE A 360 -18.37 29.55 -7.93
CA ILE A 360 -17.45 29.76 -9.06
C ILE A 360 -18.21 30.18 -10.32
N ALA A 361 -19.37 29.59 -10.60
CA ALA A 361 -20.22 29.97 -11.73
C ALA A 361 -20.66 31.42 -11.61
N LYS A 362 -20.98 31.90 -10.42
CA LYS A 362 -21.30 33.29 -10.17
C LYS A 362 -20.13 34.24 -10.47
N ILE A 363 -18.92 33.87 -10.10
CA ILE A 363 -17.71 34.64 -10.43
C ILE A 363 -17.55 34.72 -11.97
N ALA A 364 -17.67 33.59 -12.65
CA ALA A 364 -17.56 33.54 -14.11
C ALA A 364 -18.61 34.41 -14.82
N LYS A 365 -19.87 34.33 -14.38
CA LYS A 365 -20.97 35.17 -14.91
C LYS A 365 -20.76 36.65 -14.66
N HIS A 366 -20.22 37.05 -13.52
CA HIS A 366 -19.88 38.43 -13.22
C HIS A 366 -18.90 39.01 -14.24
N PHE A 367 -17.95 38.20 -14.73
CA PHE A 367 -17.02 38.58 -15.81
C PHE A 367 -17.55 38.27 -17.22
N ASN A 368 -18.84 38.02 -17.35
CA ASN A 368 -19.52 37.73 -18.65
C ASN A 368 -18.89 36.51 -19.38
N LYS A 369 -18.49 35.47 -18.65
CA LYS A 369 -17.96 34.23 -19.24
C LYS A 369 -19.04 33.18 -19.39
N SER A 370 -18.93 32.35 -20.44
CA SER A 370 -19.73 31.14 -20.52
C SER A 370 -19.35 30.19 -19.42
N VAL A 371 -20.32 29.58 -18.74
CA VAL A 371 -20.03 28.68 -17.60
C VAL A 371 -20.84 27.39 -17.69
N TYR A 372 -20.19 26.27 -17.38
CA TYR A 372 -20.77 24.96 -17.46
C TYR A 372 -20.40 24.14 -16.20
N ILE A 373 -21.42 23.66 -15.47
CA ILE A 373 -21.28 22.81 -14.31
C ILE A 373 -21.62 21.37 -14.73
N VAL A 374 -20.66 20.48 -14.64
CA VAL A 374 -20.84 19.07 -15.00
C VAL A 374 -21.43 18.32 -13.82
N VAL A 375 -22.62 17.77 -14.01
CA VAL A 375 -23.34 17.02 -12.96
C VAL A 375 -23.65 15.62 -13.44
N ASP A 376 -23.46 14.63 -12.56
CA ASP A 376 -23.92 13.27 -12.80
C ASP A 376 -25.46 13.22 -12.67
N THR A 377 -26.11 12.51 -13.57
CA THR A 377 -27.56 12.28 -13.56
C THR A 377 -28.04 11.49 -12.33
N LYS A 378 -27.12 10.81 -11.65
CA LYS A 378 -27.36 9.95 -10.48
C LYS A 378 -27.19 10.63 -9.12
N CYS A 379 -27.19 11.98 -9.05
CA CYS A 379 -27.10 12.67 -7.76
C CYS A 379 -28.32 12.39 -6.86
N ASN A 380 -28.11 12.53 -5.55
CA ASN A 380 -29.13 12.29 -4.51
C ASN A 380 -30.30 13.29 -4.56
N SER A 381 -31.35 13.04 -3.80
CA SER A 381 -32.57 13.87 -3.77
C SER A 381 -32.27 15.32 -3.34
N SER A 382 -31.51 15.50 -2.24
CA SER A 382 -31.17 16.84 -1.73
C SER A 382 -30.32 17.65 -2.71
N THR A 383 -29.38 17.02 -3.39
CA THR A 383 -28.59 17.65 -4.46
C THR A 383 -29.46 18.11 -5.63
N LYS A 384 -30.45 17.30 -6.04
CA LYS A 384 -31.43 17.69 -7.06
C LYS A 384 -32.25 18.91 -6.63
N THR A 385 -32.66 18.97 -5.37
CA THR A 385 -33.42 20.10 -4.81
C THR A 385 -32.62 21.42 -4.92
N VAL A 386 -31.32 21.42 -4.56
CA VAL A 386 -30.50 22.64 -4.65
C VAL A 386 -30.23 23.05 -6.10
N ILE A 387 -30.03 22.10 -7.02
CA ILE A 387 -29.89 22.40 -8.46
C ILE A 387 -31.18 23.02 -9.00
N GLN A 388 -32.33 22.47 -8.66
CA GLN A 388 -33.62 22.98 -9.09
C GLN A 388 -33.88 24.40 -8.56
N LYS A 389 -33.55 24.65 -7.28
CA LYS A 389 -33.68 25.98 -6.66
C LYS A 389 -32.90 27.05 -7.41
N VAL A 390 -31.67 26.76 -7.82
CA VAL A 390 -30.85 27.69 -8.58
C VAL A 390 -31.37 27.87 -10.02
N LYS A 391 -31.87 26.81 -10.69
CA LYS A 391 -32.48 26.86 -12.00
C LYS A 391 -33.73 27.74 -12.04
N GLU A 392 -34.55 27.71 -10.99
CA GLU A 392 -35.77 28.53 -10.87
C GLU A 392 -35.49 30.03 -10.93
N THR A 393 -34.26 30.49 -10.72
CA THR A 393 -33.86 31.89 -10.93
C THR A 393 -33.83 32.31 -12.42
N GLY A 394 -33.91 31.32 -13.34
CA GLY A 394 -33.78 31.53 -14.81
C GLY A 394 -32.37 31.87 -15.30
N ASN A 395 -31.41 31.94 -14.38
CA ASN A 395 -30.02 32.27 -14.74
C ASN A 395 -29.14 31.05 -14.99
N TYR A 396 -29.62 29.84 -14.71
CA TYR A 396 -28.83 28.59 -14.72
C TYR A 396 -29.41 27.52 -15.64
N ASP A 397 -30.31 27.84 -16.55
CA ASP A 397 -30.98 26.87 -17.43
C ASP A 397 -29.99 26.09 -18.30
N ASP A 398 -29.01 26.79 -18.90
CA ASP A 398 -27.98 26.19 -19.76
C ASP A 398 -26.64 25.94 -19.06
N VAL A 399 -26.57 26.10 -17.72
CA VAL A 399 -25.32 26.00 -16.95
C VAL A 399 -25.02 24.59 -16.54
N PHE A 400 -26.03 23.83 -16.10
CA PHE A 400 -25.87 22.44 -15.70
C PHE A 400 -25.90 21.52 -16.90
N VAL A 401 -24.78 20.87 -17.19
CA VAL A 401 -24.55 20.02 -18.36
C VAL A 401 -24.18 18.62 -17.97
N THR A 402 -24.45 17.67 -18.87
CA THR A 402 -24.03 16.29 -18.70
C THR A 402 -22.65 16.05 -19.33
N LYS A 403 -22.06 14.88 -19.04
CA LYS A 403 -20.82 14.42 -19.68
C LYS A 403 -20.90 14.39 -21.21
N GLU A 404 -22.07 14.03 -21.75
CA GLU A 404 -22.31 13.93 -23.18
C GLU A 404 -22.36 15.31 -23.85
N ASP A 405 -22.82 16.32 -23.14
CA ASP A 405 -22.92 17.68 -23.64
C ASP A 405 -21.56 18.36 -23.76
N ILE A 406 -20.64 18.10 -22.82
CA ILE A 406 -19.27 18.66 -22.84
C ILE A 406 -18.51 18.27 -24.09
N LYS A 407 -18.64 17.06 -24.59
CA LYS A 407 -17.95 16.59 -25.80
C LYS A 407 -18.30 17.42 -27.05
N LYS A 408 -19.36 18.21 -26.99
CA LYS A 408 -19.82 19.11 -28.09
C LYS A 408 -19.34 20.55 -27.91
N ILE A 409 -18.73 20.88 -26.78
CA ILE A 409 -18.37 22.25 -26.42
C ILE A 409 -16.87 22.46 -26.67
N ASN A 410 -16.51 23.61 -27.21
CA ASN A 410 -15.14 23.97 -27.54
C ASN A 410 -14.38 24.40 -26.27
N SER A 411 -13.31 23.68 -25.92
CA SER A 411 -12.47 23.97 -24.75
C SER A 411 -11.31 24.94 -25.02
N GLN A 412 -11.20 25.50 -26.23
CA GLN A 412 -10.14 26.47 -26.54
C GLN A 412 -10.27 27.71 -25.64
N ASN A 413 -9.14 28.15 -25.08
CA ASN A 413 -9.02 29.27 -24.13
C ASN A 413 -9.98 29.17 -22.92
N SER A 414 -10.11 27.96 -22.35
CA SER A 414 -11.01 27.68 -21.25
C SER A 414 -10.23 27.29 -19.99
N VAL A 415 -10.88 27.38 -18.83
CA VAL A 415 -10.33 26.91 -17.54
C VAL A 415 -11.27 25.89 -16.93
N LEU A 416 -10.69 24.82 -16.38
CA LEU A 416 -11.40 23.79 -15.62
C LEU A 416 -11.22 24.04 -14.12
N PHE A 417 -12.32 24.18 -13.40
CA PHE A 417 -12.33 24.12 -11.94
C PHE A 417 -12.71 22.71 -11.49
N VAL A 418 -11.88 22.15 -10.64
CA VAL A 418 -12.16 20.92 -9.92
C VAL A 418 -12.52 21.32 -8.50
N VAL A 419 -13.75 21.07 -8.07
CA VAL A 419 -14.26 21.45 -6.77
C VAL A 419 -14.57 20.22 -5.93
N ASP A 420 -14.28 20.32 -4.63
CA ASP A 420 -14.62 19.34 -3.62
C ASP A 420 -14.00 17.96 -3.83
N THR A 421 -12.93 17.90 -4.57
CA THR A 421 -12.06 16.75 -4.69
C THR A 421 -10.71 17.13 -5.32
N HIS A 422 -9.67 16.40 -4.98
CA HIS A 422 -8.35 16.50 -5.60
C HIS A 422 -7.89 15.19 -6.25
N LYS A 423 -8.76 14.13 -6.24
CA LYS A 423 -8.43 12.79 -6.75
C LYS A 423 -8.99 12.58 -8.14
N LYS A 424 -8.12 12.22 -9.11
CA LYS A 424 -8.54 11.93 -10.49
C LYS A 424 -9.56 10.78 -10.54
N SER A 425 -9.34 9.71 -9.77
CA SER A 425 -10.23 8.53 -9.74
C SER A 425 -11.63 8.83 -9.18
N TYR A 426 -11.77 9.92 -8.43
CA TYR A 426 -13.02 10.29 -7.76
C TYR A 426 -13.82 11.36 -8.51
N LEU A 427 -13.28 11.92 -9.59
CA LEU A 427 -14.00 12.87 -10.44
C LEU A 427 -15.23 12.23 -11.10
N SER A 428 -16.30 12.99 -11.23
CA SER A 428 -17.50 12.58 -11.97
C SER A 428 -17.20 12.33 -13.46
N TYR A 429 -16.20 13.03 -13.99
CA TYR A 429 -15.66 12.83 -15.34
C TYR A 429 -14.14 13.03 -15.35
N SER A 430 -13.38 11.93 -15.19
CA SER A 430 -11.91 11.97 -15.05
C SER A 430 -11.17 12.36 -16.33
N ASP A 431 -11.72 11.98 -17.52
CA ASP A 431 -11.08 12.21 -18.80
C ASP A 431 -11.08 13.69 -19.19
N ILE A 432 -11.94 14.51 -18.55
CA ILE A 432 -12.02 15.96 -18.78
C ILE A 432 -10.71 16.69 -18.47
N LEU A 433 -9.90 16.15 -17.55
CA LEU A 433 -8.62 16.76 -17.18
C LEU A 433 -7.65 16.89 -18.35
N ASP A 434 -7.69 15.95 -19.28
CA ASP A 434 -6.77 15.88 -20.41
C ASP A 434 -7.22 16.84 -21.55
N GLU A 435 -8.41 17.45 -21.43
CA GLU A 435 -8.98 18.40 -22.41
C GLU A 435 -8.63 19.87 -22.10
N PHE A 436 -8.07 20.15 -20.90
CA PHE A 436 -7.81 21.52 -20.44
C PHE A 436 -6.35 21.77 -20.12
N GLU A 437 -5.80 22.88 -20.62
CA GLU A 437 -4.45 23.33 -20.28
C GLU A 437 -4.36 23.90 -18.86
N LYS A 438 -5.43 24.55 -18.40
CA LYS A 438 -5.49 25.20 -17.09
C LYS A 438 -6.51 24.51 -16.19
N VAL A 439 -6.03 23.87 -15.15
CA VAL A 439 -6.85 23.21 -14.14
C VAL A 439 -6.64 23.91 -12.79
N ILE A 440 -7.73 24.34 -12.16
CA ILE A 440 -7.73 24.95 -10.83
C ILE A 440 -8.45 24.00 -9.88
N ILE A 441 -7.82 23.65 -8.77
CA ILE A 441 -8.39 22.76 -7.75
C ILE A 441 -8.76 23.59 -6.52
N ILE A 442 -10.00 23.41 -6.02
CA ILE A 442 -10.47 23.98 -4.75
C ILE A 442 -11.05 22.83 -3.93
N ASP A 443 -10.42 22.50 -2.81
CA ASP A 443 -10.78 21.32 -2.03
C ASP A 443 -10.38 21.46 -0.55
N HIS A 444 -11.18 20.86 0.35
CA HIS A 444 -10.93 20.85 1.79
C HIS A 444 -10.64 19.45 2.36
N HIS A 445 -10.67 18.41 1.52
CA HIS A 445 -10.42 17.04 1.95
C HIS A 445 -8.95 16.80 2.28
N ARG A 446 -8.65 15.89 3.21
CA ARG A 446 -7.26 15.48 3.49
C ARG A 446 -6.61 14.89 2.26
N ARG A 447 -5.42 15.39 1.93
CA ARG A 447 -4.67 14.93 0.78
C ARG A 447 -4.26 13.47 0.93
N GLY A 448 -4.64 12.64 -0.04
CA GLY A 448 -4.25 11.24 -0.14
C GLY A 448 -2.98 11.05 -0.96
N THR A 449 -2.63 9.78 -1.20
CA THR A 449 -1.52 9.41 -2.08
C THR A 449 -1.82 9.64 -3.54
N GLU A 450 -3.11 9.65 -3.91
CA GLU A 450 -3.61 10.00 -5.23
C GLU A 450 -4.10 11.44 -5.23
N PHE A 451 -3.58 12.25 -6.14
CA PHE A 451 -4.03 13.62 -6.38
C PHE A 451 -3.74 14.03 -7.84
N ILE A 452 -4.44 15.06 -8.30
CA ILE A 452 -4.24 15.62 -9.64
C ILE A 452 -2.91 16.39 -9.62
N GLU A 453 -1.92 15.84 -10.35
CA GLU A 453 -0.60 16.46 -10.51
C GLU A 453 -0.68 17.61 -11.55
N ASN A 454 0.22 18.58 -11.43
CA ASN A 454 0.40 19.68 -12.39
C ASN A 454 -0.83 20.61 -12.58
N ALA A 455 -1.68 20.76 -11.53
CA ALA A 455 -2.71 21.78 -11.56
C ALA A 455 -2.08 23.18 -11.70
N PHE A 456 -2.71 24.06 -12.51
CA PHE A 456 -2.28 25.45 -12.70
C PHE A 456 -2.34 26.24 -11.38
N LEU A 457 -3.40 26.00 -10.57
CA LEU A 457 -3.58 26.60 -9.26
C LEU A 457 -4.27 25.59 -8.34
N THR A 458 -3.81 25.52 -7.08
CA THR A 458 -4.44 24.67 -6.05
C THR A 458 -4.74 25.48 -4.81
N TYR A 459 -6.02 25.61 -4.48
CA TYR A 459 -6.51 26.12 -3.22
C TYR A 459 -7.02 24.96 -2.37
N HIS A 460 -6.14 24.40 -1.59
CA HIS A 460 -6.41 23.22 -0.75
C HIS A 460 -6.18 23.58 0.71
N GLU A 461 -7.25 23.50 1.53
CA GLU A 461 -7.26 23.89 2.93
C GLU A 461 -8.07 22.91 3.76
N ILE A 462 -7.41 21.98 4.41
CA ILE A 462 -8.05 20.91 5.19
C ILE A 462 -8.74 21.37 6.47
N TYR A 463 -8.42 22.57 6.93
CA TYR A 463 -9.05 23.18 8.11
C TYR A 463 -10.30 23.98 7.76
N ALA A 464 -10.56 24.22 6.49
CA ALA A 464 -11.85 24.74 6.06
C ALA A 464 -12.94 23.71 6.32
N SER A 465 -14.11 24.18 6.70
CA SER A 465 -15.25 23.30 6.99
C SER A 465 -15.77 22.61 5.74
N SER A 466 -15.70 23.30 4.60
CA SER A 466 -16.27 22.87 3.32
C SER A 466 -15.60 23.58 2.14
N THR A 467 -15.76 23.05 0.94
CA THR A 467 -15.34 23.72 -0.29
C THR A 467 -16.18 24.98 -0.59
N SER A 468 -17.43 24.98 -0.21
CA SER A 468 -18.32 26.18 -0.24
C SER A 468 -17.80 27.31 0.64
N GLU A 469 -17.19 27.01 1.79
CA GLU A 469 -16.50 28.01 2.61
C GLU A 469 -15.34 28.64 1.84
N LEU A 470 -14.46 27.84 1.24
CA LEU A 470 -13.30 28.31 0.47
C LEU A 470 -13.72 29.20 -0.73
N VAL A 471 -14.76 28.79 -1.45
CA VAL A 471 -15.29 29.58 -2.57
C VAL A 471 -15.93 30.88 -2.09
N THR A 472 -16.60 30.87 -0.94
CA THR A 472 -17.17 32.10 -0.34
C THR A 472 -16.06 33.07 0.08
N GLU A 473 -14.93 32.57 0.61
CA GLU A 473 -13.78 33.44 0.88
C GLU A 473 -13.25 34.11 -0.39
N ILE A 474 -13.19 33.38 -1.50
CA ILE A 474 -12.84 33.98 -2.80
C ILE A 474 -13.81 35.11 -3.14
N LEU A 475 -15.12 34.88 -3.00
CA LEU A 475 -16.16 35.88 -3.22
C LEU A 475 -16.02 37.11 -2.32
N MET A 476 -15.64 36.93 -1.04
CA MET A 476 -15.44 38.04 -0.07
C MET A 476 -14.33 39.01 -0.51
N TYR A 477 -13.31 38.54 -1.23
CA TYR A 477 -12.22 39.38 -1.75
C TYR A 477 -12.51 39.95 -3.14
N LEU A 478 -13.59 39.50 -3.79
CA LEU A 478 -14.08 40.01 -5.06
C LEU A 478 -15.30 40.92 -4.81
N ASN A 479 -15.08 42.07 -4.19
CA ASN A 479 -16.08 42.94 -3.54
C ASN A 479 -17.31 43.36 -4.39
N ASP A 480 -17.24 43.26 -5.71
CA ASP A 480 -18.30 43.74 -6.62
C ASP A 480 -19.34 42.67 -6.99
N ILE A 481 -19.16 41.42 -6.51
CA ILE A 481 -20.04 40.31 -6.84
C ILE A 481 -21.23 40.26 -5.89
N LYS A 482 -22.44 40.40 -6.41
CA LYS A 482 -23.68 40.27 -5.67
C LYS A 482 -24.35 38.94 -5.94
N LEU A 483 -24.53 38.13 -4.92
CA LEU A 483 -25.27 36.88 -5.00
C LEU A 483 -26.79 37.14 -4.97
N LEU A 484 -27.54 36.30 -5.70
CA LEU A 484 -28.97 36.17 -5.46
C LEU A 484 -29.21 35.41 -4.13
N PRO A 485 -30.37 35.62 -3.48
CA PRO A 485 -30.68 34.84 -2.26
C PRO A 485 -30.55 33.33 -2.47
N GLU A 486 -31.06 32.80 -3.58
CA GLU A 486 -31.04 31.37 -3.91
C GLU A 486 -29.60 30.85 -4.13
N GLU A 487 -28.73 31.66 -4.78
CA GLU A 487 -27.30 31.33 -4.93
C GLU A 487 -26.61 31.26 -3.56
N ALA A 488 -26.86 32.26 -2.71
CA ALA A 488 -26.30 32.32 -1.37
C ALA A 488 -26.82 31.18 -0.47
N GLU A 489 -28.10 30.79 -0.58
CA GLU A 489 -28.71 29.69 0.16
C GLU A 489 -28.08 28.34 -0.22
N VAL A 490 -27.82 28.11 -1.50
CA VAL A 490 -27.19 26.86 -1.97
C VAL A 490 -25.74 26.77 -1.49
N ILE A 491 -24.97 27.86 -1.55
CA ILE A 491 -23.60 27.91 -1.03
C ILE A 491 -23.61 27.69 0.50
N TYR A 492 -24.54 28.36 1.21
CA TYR A 492 -24.70 28.19 2.65
C TYR A 492 -25.11 26.77 3.03
N ALA A 493 -25.97 26.12 2.24
CA ALA A 493 -26.36 24.73 2.45
C ALA A 493 -25.17 23.77 2.32
N GLY A 494 -24.21 24.04 1.44
CA GLY A 494 -22.94 23.30 1.36
C GLY A 494 -22.18 23.37 2.69
N ILE A 495 -22.06 24.56 3.29
CA ILE A 495 -21.42 24.72 4.61
C ILE A 495 -22.20 23.96 5.69
N VAL A 496 -23.52 24.03 5.68
CA VAL A 496 -24.40 23.39 6.68
C VAL A 496 -24.26 21.87 6.65
N VAL A 497 -24.18 21.26 5.46
CA VAL A 497 -24.07 19.79 5.34
C VAL A 497 -22.77 19.29 5.92
N ASP A 498 -21.66 19.90 5.56
CA ASP A 498 -20.32 19.45 5.97
C ASP A 498 -20.00 19.76 7.43
N THR A 499 -20.55 20.85 7.94
CA THR A 499 -20.43 21.21 9.36
C THR A 499 -21.46 20.51 10.25
N LYS A 500 -22.36 19.70 9.68
CA LYS A 500 -23.52 19.17 10.41
C LYS A 500 -24.22 20.26 11.24
N ASN A 501 -24.66 21.27 10.55
CA ASN A 501 -25.31 22.43 11.15
C ASN A 501 -24.42 23.17 12.17
N PHE A 502 -23.17 23.45 11.80
CA PHE A 502 -22.15 24.15 12.60
C PHE A 502 -21.72 23.42 13.88
N MET A 503 -21.91 22.09 13.93
CA MET A 503 -21.49 21.29 15.09
C MET A 503 -20.08 20.69 14.92
N PHE A 504 -19.63 20.48 13.70
CA PHE A 504 -18.34 19.85 13.40
C PHE A 504 -17.48 20.71 12.48
N LYS A 505 -16.15 20.63 12.61
CA LYS A 505 -15.16 21.37 11.78
C LYS A 505 -15.49 22.86 11.62
N THR A 506 -16.15 23.48 12.57
CA THR A 506 -16.61 24.85 12.49
C THR A 506 -15.64 25.75 13.22
N GLY A 507 -14.99 26.63 12.50
CA GLY A 507 -14.06 27.61 13.03
C GLY A 507 -14.61 29.05 12.93
N VAL A 508 -13.77 30.02 13.30
CA VAL A 508 -14.11 31.45 13.18
C VAL A 508 -14.37 31.81 11.73
N ARG A 509 -13.57 31.29 10.78
CA ARG A 509 -13.74 31.49 9.33
C ARG A 509 -15.12 31.08 8.86
N THR A 510 -15.60 29.91 9.28
CA THR A 510 -16.90 29.37 8.91
C THR A 510 -18.04 30.34 9.31
N PHE A 511 -17.96 30.93 10.52
CA PHE A 511 -18.94 31.92 10.97
C PHE A 511 -18.80 33.25 10.22
N GLU A 512 -17.58 33.72 9.91
CA GLU A 512 -17.36 34.93 9.08
C GLU A 512 -18.00 34.76 7.69
N VAL A 513 -17.79 33.61 7.05
CA VAL A 513 -18.35 33.23 5.74
C VAL A 513 -19.88 33.12 5.81
N ALA A 514 -20.43 32.46 6.83
CA ALA A 514 -21.86 32.35 7.03
C ALA A 514 -22.53 33.72 7.24
N ALA A 515 -21.89 34.60 8.00
CA ALA A 515 -22.35 35.98 8.19
C ALA A 515 -22.28 36.79 6.89
N TYR A 516 -21.27 36.58 6.05
CA TYR A 516 -21.18 37.22 4.73
C TYR A 516 -22.32 36.76 3.81
N LEU A 517 -22.57 35.46 3.71
CA LEU A 517 -23.66 34.92 2.89
C LEU A 517 -25.03 35.41 3.38
N LYS A 518 -25.24 35.52 4.69
CA LYS A 518 -26.50 36.02 5.27
C LYS A 518 -26.86 37.42 4.80
N LYS A 519 -25.90 38.27 4.43
CA LYS A 519 -26.15 39.64 3.90
C LYS A 519 -26.91 39.63 2.58
N PHE A 520 -26.92 38.53 1.84
CA PHE A 520 -27.62 38.40 0.57
C PHE A 520 -29.06 37.93 0.69
N GLY A 521 -29.63 37.92 1.92
CA GLY A 521 -31.06 37.70 2.11
C GLY A 521 -31.47 36.25 2.32
N ILE A 522 -30.53 35.34 2.68
CA ILE A 522 -30.82 33.93 2.93
C ILE A 522 -31.98 33.76 3.91
N ASP A 523 -32.97 32.92 3.58
CA ASP A 523 -33.95 32.42 4.53
C ASP A 523 -33.49 31.08 5.12
N LEU A 524 -33.22 31.06 6.40
CA LEU A 524 -32.78 29.81 7.07
C LEU A 524 -33.89 28.73 7.10
N THR A 525 -35.16 29.13 6.95
CA THR A 525 -36.27 28.19 6.83
C THR A 525 -36.20 27.45 5.51
N ASP A 526 -35.90 28.15 4.44
CA ASP A 526 -35.71 27.56 3.10
C ASP A 526 -34.50 26.63 3.07
N VAL A 527 -33.38 27.05 3.70
CA VAL A 527 -32.22 26.18 3.83
C VAL A 527 -32.57 24.92 4.62
N LYS A 528 -33.35 25.02 5.71
CA LYS A 528 -33.78 23.86 6.48
C LYS A 528 -34.63 22.90 5.65
N GLN A 529 -35.47 23.40 4.74
CA GLN A 529 -36.29 22.57 3.86
C GLN A 529 -35.46 21.68 2.92
N ILE A 530 -34.26 22.13 2.48
CA ILE A 530 -33.33 21.33 1.67
C ILE A 530 -32.93 20.03 2.36
N PHE A 531 -32.87 20.05 3.70
CA PHE A 531 -32.44 18.91 4.52
C PHE A 531 -33.60 18.10 5.09
N GLN A 532 -34.84 18.41 4.75
CA GLN A 532 -35.99 17.62 5.20
C GLN A 532 -35.98 16.25 4.52
N SER A 533 -36.09 15.20 5.33
CA SER A 533 -36.31 13.83 4.87
C SER A 533 -37.80 13.61 4.58
N ASP A 534 -38.12 12.80 3.61
CA ASP A 534 -39.48 12.27 3.48
C ASP A 534 -39.84 11.35 4.66
N PHE A 535 -41.12 11.08 4.82
CA PHE A 535 -41.62 10.32 5.96
C PHE A 535 -41.09 8.89 6.01
N GLU A 536 -40.92 8.23 4.85
CA GLU A 536 -40.41 6.85 4.78
C GLU A 536 -38.94 6.79 5.22
N THR A 537 -38.10 7.70 4.73
CA THR A 537 -36.69 7.85 5.15
C THR A 537 -36.57 8.16 6.66
N TYR A 538 -37.49 8.98 7.19
CA TYR A 538 -37.48 9.29 8.63
C TYR A 538 -37.82 8.04 9.47
N ILE A 539 -38.85 7.26 9.09
CA ILE A 539 -39.22 6.03 9.79
C ILE A 539 -38.08 5.00 9.71
N ALA A 540 -37.49 4.80 8.52
CA ALA A 540 -36.33 3.91 8.36
C ALA A 540 -35.18 4.27 9.32
N LYS A 541 -34.86 5.56 9.42
CA LYS A 541 -33.83 6.04 10.35
C LYS A 541 -34.19 5.73 11.81
N VAL A 542 -35.43 5.99 12.21
CA VAL A 542 -35.92 5.74 13.59
C VAL A 542 -35.84 4.25 13.93
N ASP A 543 -36.21 3.36 13.00
CA ASP A 543 -36.16 1.92 13.21
C ASP A 543 -34.72 1.43 13.39
N ILE A 544 -33.76 1.95 12.62
CA ILE A 544 -32.33 1.67 12.81
C ILE A 544 -31.86 2.15 14.20
N VAL A 545 -32.20 3.36 14.60
CA VAL A 545 -31.81 3.91 15.90
C VAL A 545 -32.40 3.12 17.06
N LYS A 546 -33.67 2.71 16.95
CA LYS A 546 -34.36 1.91 17.97
C LYS A 546 -33.71 0.55 18.21
N ASN A 547 -33.15 -0.06 17.15
CA ASN A 547 -32.55 -1.39 17.20
C ASN A 547 -31.05 -1.36 17.60
N ALA A 548 -30.54 -0.20 18.03
CA ALA A 548 -29.13 -0.08 18.41
C ALA A 548 -28.83 -0.75 19.75
N GLU A 549 -27.72 -1.47 19.79
CA GLU A 549 -27.14 -2.07 20.99
C GLU A 549 -26.00 -1.18 21.50
N ILE A 550 -25.92 -1.01 22.83
CA ILE A 550 -24.86 -0.22 23.46
C ILE A 550 -23.75 -1.15 23.94
N ILE A 551 -22.56 -0.98 23.39
CA ILE A 551 -21.37 -1.78 23.67
C ILE A 551 -20.40 -0.95 24.52
N LYS A 552 -19.73 -1.61 25.50
CA LYS A 552 -18.82 -0.94 26.44
C LYS A 552 -19.42 0.31 27.09
N GLY A 553 -20.76 0.41 27.17
CA GLY A 553 -21.50 1.50 27.78
C GLY A 553 -21.43 2.86 27.05
N LYS A 554 -20.79 2.94 25.88
CA LYS A 554 -20.54 4.21 25.18
C LYS A 554 -20.47 4.12 23.65
N ILE A 555 -20.58 2.94 23.08
CA ILE A 555 -20.56 2.71 21.62
C ILE A 555 -21.90 2.13 21.22
N ALA A 556 -22.59 2.77 20.29
CA ALA A 556 -23.84 2.26 19.73
C ALA A 556 -23.55 1.48 18.43
N VAL A 557 -24.10 0.27 18.32
CA VAL A 557 -24.02 -0.53 17.09
C VAL A 557 -25.42 -0.94 16.69
N SER A 558 -25.81 -0.67 15.45
CA SER A 558 -27.09 -1.07 14.89
C SER A 558 -26.92 -1.80 13.57
N THR A 559 -27.81 -2.74 13.30
CA THR A 559 -27.87 -3.51 12.05
C THR A 559 -29.23 -3.43 11.43
N THR A 560 -29.33 -3.41 10.10
CA THR A 560 -30.58 -3.53 9.38
C THR A 560 -30.40 -4.32 8.10
N GLU A 561 -31.34 -5.23 7.84
CA GLU A 561 -31.44 -5.99 6.58
C GLU A 561 -32.51 -5.44 5.65
N GLU A 562 -33.27 -4.45 6.11
CA GLU A 562 -34.32 -3.84 5.30
C GLU A 562 -33.70 -3.02 4.17
N GLU A 563 -34.27 -3.14 2.98
CA GLU A 563 -33.83 -2.39 1.81
C GLU A 563 -34.68 -1.13 1.64
N TYR A 564 -34.04 0.03 1.82
CA TYR A 564 -34.63 1.33 1.52
C TYR A 564 -33.91 2.00 0.36
N LYS A 565 -34.62 2.87 -0.33
CA LYS A 565 -34.00 3.75 -1.31
C LYS A 565 -32.94 4.63 -0.61
N GLU A 566 -31.75 4.75 -1.19
CA GLU A 566 -30.64 5.52 -0.62
C GLU A 566 -30.15 4.99 0.75
N MET A 567 -30.23 3.68 0.99
CA MET A 567 -29.84 3.03 2.25
C MET A 567 -28.49 3.49 2.84
N PRO A 568 -27.41 3.68 2.07
CA PRO A 568 -26.15 4.18 2.63
C PRO A 568 -26.26 5.56 3.30
N ILE A 569 -27.12 6.43 2.78
CA ILE A 569 -27.35 7.78 3.33
C ILE A 569 -28.17 7.66 4.62
N ILE A 570 -29.20 6.83 4.63
CA ILE A 570 -30.03 6.57 5.81
C ILE A 570 -29.17 5.99 6.94
N ALA A 571 -28.32 5.01 6.66
CA ALA A 571 -27.42 4.41 7.64
C ALA A 571 -26.42 5.43 8.21
N ALA A 572 -25.88 6.32 7.38
CA ALA A 572 -25.00 7.39 7.82
C ALA A 572 -25.73 8.40 8.72
N GLN A 573 -26.95 8.80 8.36
CA GLN A 573 -27.79 9.69 9.18
C GLN A 573 -28.22 9.04 10.50
N ALA A 574 -28.54 7.75 10.50
CA ALA A 574 -28.85 6.99 11.71
C ALA A 574 -27.64 6.90 12.65
N ALA A 575 -26.44 6.72 12.11
CA ALA A 575 -25.21 6.75 12.90
C ALA A 575 -24.98 8.14 13.54
N ASP A 576 -25.27 9.22 12.83
CA ASP A 576 -25.21 10.58 13.39
C ASP A 576 -26.27 10.82 14.46
N GLU A 577 -27.49 10.31 14.27
CA GLU A 577 -28.57 10.40 15.27
C GLU A 577 -28.23 9.65 16.57
N LEU A 578 -27.60 8.47 16.47
CA LEU A 578 -27.12 7.72 17.62
C LEU A 578 -26.10 8.51 18.46
N LEU A 579 -25.26 9.34 17.83
CA LEU A 579 -24.34 10.24 18.57
C LEU A 579 -25.05 11.35 19.31
N SER A 580 -26.29 11.68 18.98
CA SER A 580 -27.07 12.68 19.72
C SER A 580 -27.56 12.16 21.09
N ILE A 581 -27.46 10.85 21.32
CA ILE A 581 -27.88 10.21 22.58
C ILE A 581 -26.81 10.42 23.64
N SER A 582 -27.22 10.92 24.80
CA SER A 582 -26.31 11.17 25.92
C SER A 582 -25.55 9.91 26.34
N GLY A 583 -24.22 10.01 26.45
CA GLY A 583 -23.35 8.91 26.83
C GLY A 583 -22.79 8.10 25.65
N ILE A 584 -23.28 8.30 24.45
CA ILE A 584 -22.73 7.67 23.24
C ILE A 584 -21.62 8.56 22.66
N ILE A 585 -20.42 7.99 22.50
CA ILE A 585 -19.25 8.72 21.95
C ILE A 585 -18.80 8.18 20.60
N ALA A 586 -19.28 6.99 20.21
CA ALA A 586 -19.13 6.44 18.85
C ALA A 586 -20.35 5.61 18.46
N SER A 587 -20.63 5.53 17.17
CA SER A 587 -21.74 4.76 16.62
C SER A 587 -21.33 4.07 15.33
N PHE A 588 -21.86 2.87 15.11
CA PHE A 588 -21.68 2.11 13.89
C PHE A 588 -23.03 1.58 13.43
N VAL A 589 -23.35 1.80 12.15
CA VAL A 589 -24.56 1.26 11.53
C VAL A 589 -24.17 0.38 10.36
N LEU A 590 -24.63 -0.87 10.39
CA LEU A 590 -24.41 -1.85 9.33
C LEU A 590 -25.70 -2.00 8.54
N CYS A 591 -25.60 -1.94 7.22
CA CYS A 591 -26.74 -2.15 6.33
C CYS A 591 -26.35 -3.00 5.13
N ARG A 592 -27.30 -3.75 4.57
CA ARG A 592 -27.12 -4.49 3.34
C ARG A 592 -27.45 -3.60 2.14
N VAL A 593 -26.56 -3.60 1.15
CA VAL A 593 -26.79 -2.98 -0.16
C VAL A 593 -26.41 -4.01 -1.23
N GLU A 594 -27.40 -4.58 -1.89
CA GLU A 594 -27.19 -5.71 -2.81
C GLU A 594 -26.41 -6.86 -2.13
N ASN A 595 -25.24 -7.22 -2.61
CA ASN A 595 -24.39 -8.29 -2.07
C ASN A 595 -23.25 -7.79 -1.16
N ILE A 596 -23.35 -6.55 -0.68
CA ILE A 596 -22.31 -5.91 0.13
C ILE A 596 -22.90 -5.44 1.44
N ILE A 597 -22.20 -5.69 2.55
CA ILE A 597 -22.51 -5.05 3.82
C ILE A 597 -21.71 -3.75 3.91
N MET A 598 -22.43 -2.65 4.04
CA MET A 598 -21.85 -1.32 4.27
C MET A 598 -21.89 -0.99 5.75
N ILE A 599 -20.81 -0.40 6.25
CA ILE A 599 -20.69 0.03 7.64
C ILE A 599 -20.42 1.54 7.63
N SER A 600 -21.26 2.29 8.35
CA SER A 600 -21.06 3.72 8.60
C SER A 600 -20.66 3.93 10.05
N GLY A 601 -19.46 4.44 10.29
CA GLY A 601 -18.93 4.76 11.62
C GLY A 601 -18.91 6.26 11.87
N ARG A 602 -19.28 6.68 13.07
CA ARG A 602 -19.27 8.08 13.54
C ARG A 602 -18.68 8.17 14.94
N SER A 603 -18.06 9.30 15.28
CA SER A 603 -17.48 9.55 16.60
C SER A 603 -17.49 11.04 16.97
N MET A 604 -17.52 11.33 18.26
CA MET A 604 -17.33 12.68 18.81
C MET A 604 -15.85 13.14 18.81
N GLY A 605 -14.91 12.24 18.43
CA GLY A 605 -13.48 12.53 18.39
C GLY A 605 -12.64 11.71 19.40
N ASP A 606 -13.24 11.22 20.47
CA ASP A 606 -12.55 10.42 21.49
C ASP A 606 -12.18 9.03 21.00
N ILE A 607 -12.93 8.49 20.05
CA ILE A 607 -12.69 7.19 19.42
C ILE A 607 -12.36 7.41 17.94
N ASN A 608 -11.23 6.86 17.48
CA ASN A 608 -10.85 6.91 16.08
C ASN A 608 -11.57 5.81 15.27
N VAL A 609 -12.74 6.15 14.69
CA VAL A 609 -13.54 5.20 13.90
C VAL A 609 -12.83 4.78 12.61
N GLN A 610 -11.92 5.61 12.07
CA GLN A 610 -11.09 5.25 10.93
C GLN A 610 -10.18 4.07 11.26
N SER A 611 -9.44 4.14 12.37
CA SER A 611 -8.52 3.06 12.80
C SER A 611 -9.25 1.74 13.05
N ILE A 612 -10.50 1.79 13.51
CA ILE A 612 -11.33 0.61 13.71
C ILE A 612 -11.73 0.02 12.35
N LEU A 613 -12.25 0.83 11.43
CA LEU A 613 -12.76 0.35 10.16
C LEU A 613 -11.66 0.01 9.14
N GLU A 614 -10.47 0.60 9.23
CA GLU A 614 -9.31 0.23 8.39
C GLU A 614 -8.92 -1.25 8.56
N LYS A 615 -9.09 -1.83 9.76
CA LYS A 615 -8.81 -3.24 10.03
C LYS A 615 -9.71 -4.21 9.25
N ILE A 616 -10.88 -3.75 8.86
CA ILE A 616 -11.85 -4.51 8.06
C ILE A 616 -11.95 -4.00 6.61
N GLY A 617 -10.91 -3.29 6.15
CA GLY A 617 -10.80 -2.82 4.76
C GLY A 617 -11.53 -1.52 4.47
N GLY A 618 -11.93 -0.78 5.50
CA GLY A 618 -12.57 0.52 5.40
C GLY A 618 -11.58 1.69 5.37
N GLY A 619 -12.11 2.91 5.50
CA GLY A 619 -11.33 4.14 5.58
C GLY A 619 -12.21 5.34 5.90
N GLY A 620 -11.58 6.50 6.09
CA GLY A 620 -12.32 7.72 6.43
C GLY A 620 -11.48 8.72 7.22
N HIS A 621 -12.07 9.28 8.26
CA HIS A 621 -11.47 10.23 9.19
C HIS A 621 -11.66 9.78 10.64
N LEU A 622 -10.99 10.47 11.57
CA LEU A 622 -11.11 10.24 13.00
C LEU A 622 -12.59 10.14 13.47
N THR A 623 -13.44 11.06 12.99
CA THR A 623 -14.83 11.20 13.45
C THR A 623 -15.88 10.55 12.54
N PHE A 624 -15.52 10.19 11.31
CA PHE A 624 -16.40 9.49 10.38
C PHE A 624 -15.60 8.56 9.45
N ALA A 625 -16.08 7.36 9.29
CA ALA A 625 -15.44 6.35 8.43
C ALA A 625 -16.49 5.39 7.86
N GLY A 626 -16.13 4.68 6.80
CA GLY A 626 -16.97 3.67 6.18
C GLY A 626 -16.17 2.43 5.80
N ALA A 627 -16.84 1.28 5.77
CA ALA A 627 -16.29 0.04 5.25
C ALA A 627 -17.31 -0.68 4.36
N GLN A 628 -16.82 -1.50 3.44
CA GLN A 628 -17.64 -2.33 2.56
C GLN A 628 -17.10 -3.75 2.59
N ILE A 629 -17.94 -4.71 2.96
CA ILE A 629 -17.56 -6.12 3.07
C ILE A 629 -18.46 -6.93 2.14
N ALA A 630 -17.88 -7.55 1.13
CA ALA A 630 -18.59 -8.37 0.18
C ALA A 630 -18.61 -9.85 0.61
N GLY A 631 -19.71 -10.57 0.29
CA GLY A 631 -19.78 -12.02 0.44
C GLY A 631 -19.90 -12.53 1.87
N VAL A 632 -20.35 -11.71 2.82
CA VAL A 632 -20.59 -12.08 4.23
C VAL A 632 -22.02 -11.78 4.64
N SER A 633 -22.50 -12.44 5.71
CA SER A 633 -23.76 -12.07 6.35
C SER A 633 -23.59 -10.79 7.19
N ILE A 634 -24.72 -10.19 7.61
CA ILE A 634 -24.67 -8.99 8.45
C ILE A 634 -24.15 -9.31 9.85
N GLU A 635 -24.44 -10.53 10.34
CA GLU A 635 -23.93 -11.05 11.62
C GLU A 635 -22.41 -11.22 11.58
N GLU A 636 -21.87 -11.85 10.52
CA GLU A 636 -20.42 -12.00 10.33
C GLU A 636 -19.70 -10.64 10.21
N ALA A 637 -20.33 -9.68 9.54
CA ALA A 637 -19.80 -8.32 9.45
C ALA A 637 -19.83 -7.62 10.81
N LYS A 638 -20.89 -7.83 11.61
CA LYS A 638 -21.00 -7.31 12.98
C LYS A 638 -19.91 -7.92 13.88
N GLU A 639 -19.69 -9.24 13.83
CA GLU A 639 -18.62 -9.90 14.59
C GLU A 639 -17.23 -9.31 14.25
N LYS A 640 -16.90 -9.18 12.97
CA LYS A 640 -15.65 -8.53 12.54
C LYS A 640 -15.49 -7.10 13.05
N LEU A 641 -16.58 -6.33 13.08
CA LEU A 641 -16.57 -5.00 13.65
C LEU A 641 -16.32 -5.03 15.16
N LEU A 642 -16.97 -5.94 15.89
CA LEU A 642 -16.79 -6.12 17.33
C LEU A 642 -15.36 -6.52 17.68
N ASP A 643 -14.75 -7.44 16.93
CA ASP A 643 -13.36 -7.84 17.07
C ASP A 643 -12.42 -6.65 16.85
N SER A 644 -12.68 -5.83 15.81
CA SER A 644 -11.89 -4.63 15.54
C SER A 644 -12.03 -3.58 16.66
N ILE A 645 -13.22 -3.45 17.25
CA ILE A 645 -13.45 -2.57 18.41
C ILE A 645 -12.71 -3.09 19.63
N ASN A 646 -12.78 -4.41 19.94
CA ASN A 646 -12.08 -5.01 21.07
C ASN A 646 -10.57 -4.84 20.94
N GLU A 647 -10.01 -5.13 19.77
CA GLU A 647 -8.59 -4.93 19.49
C GLU A 647 -8.16 -3.45 19.62
N TYR A 648 -9.02 -2.49 19.22
CA TYR A 648 -8.75 -1.06 19.41
C TYR A 648 -8.61 -0.68 20.88
N PHE A 649 -9.34 -1.35 21.78
CA PHE A 649 -9.24 -1.15 23.24
C PHE A 649 -8.21 -2.05 23.92
N GLY A 650 -7.51 -2.92 23.19
CA GLY A 650 -6.48 -3.81 23.71
C GLY A 650 -7.03 -5.03 24.46
N GLU A 651 -8.21 -5.48 24.11
CA GLU A 651 -8.91 -6.66 24.67
C GLU A 651 -8.92 -7.84 23.69
#